data_207d29c27fe826be936d6bfeafaaa15f
#
_entry.id   207d29c27fe826be936d6bfeafaaa15f
#
_cell.length_a   1.000
_cell.length_b   1.000
_cell.length_c   1.000
_cell.angle_alpha   90.00
_cell.angle_beta   90.00
_cell.angle_gamma   90.00
#
_symmetry.space_group_name_H-M   'P 1'
#
loop_
_entity.id
_entity.type
_entity.pdbx_description
1 polymer ?
#
loop_
_entity_poly.entity_id
_entity_poly.type
_entity_poly.pdbx_seq_one_letter_code
_entity_poly.pdbx_strand_id
1 'polypeptide(L)'
;MLRRFLLLFYTLLLSNALLASAFLPVVSNYSPFDYGAGLQNWDISQAPDGLMFFGNNAGLLSYDGYNWDLTRMPSGQKARSCKVVGKRVYVGCFQEFGYFERDKFGRFIYHSLWKSLKNYRPHNDEIWNIIEAPNGHILFQSFCSWFDYDGHTVTAHYDGKHLPLYFFRVGNEVWAQLIGDGLYKLKGNLYEPLVNRADLGNDDVVSVLALDAHRQLLVTSEHGLYVLANGQLSSFANTLTADLAVAHANRAVVTRDGTIVIGTIKGGIYGLDASGTLKWHYDMRTMLKNNTVLRLFCDNNNNVWAAFDSGLALVHSGSPLSLLSNATAPLGMVYDVCFSADAMYIATNQNVVMNNASDMRPVAGTTGQNWHIQRFDHQIVAGNNSGTRIIDGLTSEMLAYQQNTSSTCMRQYHSESGENYLIESGYGMFTVYEKRGGRWQFRNTVQGFVEPVQQFEIDARGVIWATHLSRGVYRVELSGDLRRAIKVQSYTQLGHDEANSQIHVMKIRGDIVLSDGNNLYTPTSSGHFTAVQALSAFAHETILSATAVDNYHYWLSTVKGYMYIEYHAGRFRKLYDLPSAFFGLTCSDYANRTRVYGHYVFFCLNGGVGRMDLSRLNRRTVYGRLRLARATTMMPNGEEHDVPLDGSKATVRSNLNMRVSFANYNNEDLRFIWLLEGGRSSRQIETSVPVCTFSNLYYDSYQLTVKVVNATGQTLDSCTFNFSRQRPLLLSYPAMVLYFVLLAVGVYLFIRWRMGQIMRVQARRLQAIQIEQELRMAEQQRIIEEQQRALLEQQLKDKSRELAS
;
A
#
# COMPACT_ATOMS: atom_id res chain seq x y z
N MET A 1 42.39 35.34 5.78
CA MET A 1 41.83 34.02 6.09
C MET A 1 40.43 34.09 6.70
N LEU A 2 40.19 34.87 7.74
CA LEU A 2 38.88 34.96 8.42
C LEU A 2 37.73 35.44 7.49
N ARG A 3 37.96 36.40 6.61
CA ARG A 3 36.97 36.88 5.61
C ARG A 3 36.62 35.84 4.54
N ARG A 4 37.53 34.97 4.13
CA ARG A 4 37.26 33.84 3.22
C ARG A 4 36.53 32.71 3.95
N PHE A 5 36.84 32.48 5.21
CA PHE A 5 36.14 31.50 6.06
C PHE A 5 34.69 31.92 6.35
N LEU A 6 34.49 33.22 6.63
CA LEU A 6 33.13 33.80 6.81
C LEU A 6 32.31 33.75 5.51
N LEU A 7 32.92 34.02 4.34
CA LEU A 7 32.22 33.88 3.05
C LEU A 7 31.87 32.42 2.72
N LEU A 8 32.77 31.50 2.96
CA LEU A 8 32.47 30.05 2.80
C LEU A 8 31.38 29.56 3.77
N PHE A 9 31.43 30.03 5.01
CA PHE A 9 30.42 29.71 6.02
C PHE A 9 29.05 30.31 5.67
N TYR A 10 29.04 31.52 5.10
CA TYR A 10 27.82 32.20 4.67
C TYR A 10 27.22 31.56 3.39
N THR A 11 28.06 31.10 2.45
CA THR A 11 27.61 30.35 1.27
C THR A 11 27.13 28.94 1.63
N LEU A 12 27.74 28.27 2.60
CA LEU A 12 27.25 26.99 3.13
C LEU A 12 25.90 27.15 3.88
N LEU A 13 25.71 28.24 4.61
CA LEU A 13 24.45 28.55 5.27
C LEU A 13 23.32 28.89 4.27
N LEU A 14 23.67 29.61 3.20
CA LEU A 14 22.71 29.96 2.15
C LEU A 14 22.28 28.76 1.29
N SER A 15 23.22 27.84 0.98
CA SER A 15 22.89 26.62 0.22
C SER A 15 21.99 25.66 1.01
N ASN A 16 22.17 25.59 2.33
CA ASN A 16 21.29 24.78 3.20
C ASN A 16 19.88 25.42 3.43
N ALA A 17 19.76 26.74 3.39
CA ALA A 17 18.49 27.45 3.53
C ALA A 17 17.58 27.27 2.30
N LEU A 18 18.18 27.27 1.09
CA LEU A 18 17.44 27.11 -0.18
C LEU A 18 16.71 25.76 -0.32
N LEU A 19 17.22 24.71 0.31
CA LEU A 19 16.62 23.36 0.24
C LEU A 19 15.54 23.14 1.31
N ALA A 20 15.61 23.82 2.43
CA ALA A 20 14.67 23.68 3.54
C ALA A 20 13.27 24.24 3.27
N SER A 21 13.12 25.10 2.25
CA SER A 21 11.86 25.79 1.92
C SER A 21 11.11 25.22 0.71
N ALA A 22 11.62 24.17 0.08
CA ALA A 22 11.04 23.60 -1.14
C ALA A 22 10.11 22.40 -0.85
N PHE A 23 9.07 22.25 -1.67
CA PHE A 23 8.28 21.02 -1.72
C PHE A 23 9.07 19.94 -2.46
N LEU A 24 9.47 18.90 -1.74
CA LEU A 24 10.27 17.80 -2.26
C LEU A 24 9.39 16.56 -2.55
N PRO A 25 9.74 15.67 -3.49
CA PRO A 25 9.08 14.38 -3.64
C PRO A 25 9.01 13.63 -2.31
N VAL A 26 7.96 12.87 -2.08
CA VAL A 26 7.83 12.07 -0.85
C VAL A 26 8.86 10.94 -0.87
N VAL A 27 9.40 10.58 0.30
CA VAL A 27 10.35 9.47 0.46
C VAL A 27 9.78 8.43 1.42
N SER A 28 9.66 7.20 0.95
CA SER A 28 9.37 6.03 1.80
C SER A 28 10.68 5.31 2.13
N ASN A 29 10.96 5.13 3.43
CA ASN A 29 12.15 4.41 3.89
C ASN A 29 11.73 3.02 4.38
N TYR A 30 12.54 2.01 4.05
CA TYR A 30 12.36 0.62 4.48
C TYR A 30 13.60 0.17 5.25
N SER A 31 13.41 -0.17 6.52
CA SER A 31 14.46 -0.66 7.40
C SER A 31 14.62 -2.19 7.30
N PRO A 32 15.70 -2.76 7.79
CA PRO A 32 15.86 -4.21 7.90
C PRO A 32 14.75 -4.91 8.69
N PHE A 33 14.10 -4.20 9.61
CA PHE A 33 12.95 -4.72 10.36
C PHE A 33 11.70 -4.85 9.47
N ASP A 34 11.52 -3.94 8.50
CA ASP A 34 10.36 -3.96 7.60
C ASP A 34 10.44 -5.14 6.62
N TYR A 35 11.64 -5.45 6.11
CA TYR A 35 11.82 -6.52 5.12
C TYR A 35 12.41 -7.83 5.69
N GLY A 36 12.76 -7.90 6.98
CA GLY A 36 13.18 -9.13 7.66
C GLY A 36 14.42 -9.80 7.08
N ALA A 37 15.40 -9.02 6.56
CA ALA A 37 16.59 -9.53 5.88
C ALA A 37 17.86 -8.81 6.34
N GLY A 38 18.99 -9.01 5.62
CA GLY A 38 20.27 -8.39 5.95
C GLY A 38 20.29 -6.88 5.78
N LEU A 39 21.21 -6.19 6.46
CA LEU A 39 21.30 -4.73 6.48
C LEU A 39 21.54 -4.13 5.09
N GLN A 40 22.57 -4.62 4.39
CA GLN A 40 23.04 -4.06 3.13
C GLN A 40 22.23 -4.58 1.94
N ASN A 41 21.83 -3.64 1.07
CA ASN A 41 21.22 -3.92 -0.22
C ASN A 41 22.16 -3.40 -1.32
N TRP A 42 22.58 -4.26 -2.23
CA TRP A 42 23.67 -4.01 -3.16
C TRP A 42 23.23 -3.66 -4.57
N ASP A 43 22.11 -4.22 -5.00
CA ASP A 43 21.60 -4.02 -6.35
C ASP A 43 20.08 -4.04 -6.38
N ILE A 44 19.48 -3.49 -7.44
CA ILE A 44 18.04 -3.36 -7.62
C ILE A 44 17.66 -3.69 -9.05
N SER A 45 16.59 -4.46 -9.23
CA SER A 45 16.02 -4.75 -10.54
C SER A 45 14.49 -4.88 -10.45
N GLN A 46 13.78 -4.56 -11.54
CA GLN A 46 12.33 -4.70 -11.62
C GLN A 46 11.95 -5.71 -12.70
N ALA A 47 10.98 -6.57 -12.38
CA ALA A 47 10.40 -7.49 -13.33
C ALA A 47 9.32 -6.85 -14.21
N PRO A 48 8.99 -7.44 -15.37
CA PRO A 48 7.93 -6.95 -16.25
C PRO A 48 6.54 -6.92 -15.60
N ASP A 49 6.29 -7.77 -14.58
CA ASP A 49 5.06 -7.78 -13.77
C ASP A 49 5.08 -6.71 -12.65
N GLY A 50 6.12 -5.88 -12.60
CA GLY A 50 6.28 -4.80 -11.64
C GLY A 50 6.99 -5.18 -10.36
N LEU A 51 7.21 -6.47 -10.06
CA LEU A 51 7.85 -6.94 -8.83
C LEU A 51 9.28 -6.42 -8.74
N MET A 52 9.65 -5.86 -7.58
CA MET A 52 11.01 -5.39 -7.31
C MET A 52 11.86 -6.51 -6.72
N PHE A 53 13.14 -6.53 -7.10
CA PHE A 53 14.16 -7.43 -6.57
C PHE A 53 15.37 -6.65 -6.08
N PHE A 54 15.95 -7.12 -4.97
CA PHE A 54 17.12 -6.50 -4.36
C PHE A 54 18.15 -7.57 -4.03
N GLY A 55 19.41 -7.33 -4.41
CA GLY A 55 20.53 -8.12 -3.95
C GLY A 55 20.85 -7.74 -2.50
N ASN A 56 20.66 -8.68 -1.56
CA ASN A 56 20.78 -8.44 -0.13
C ASN A 56 21.81 -9.38 0.52
N ASN A 57 22.38 -8.98 1.65
CA ASN A 57 23.32 -9.81 2.42
C ASN A 57 22.76 -11.17 2.84
N ALA A 58 21.44 -11.32 2.92
CA ALA A 58 20.77 -12.57 3.27
C ALA A 58 20.33 -13.40 2.05
N GLY A 59 20.46 -12.87 0.82
CA GLY A 59 20.03 -13.51 -0.44
C GLY A 59 19.32 -12.56 -1.38
N LEU A 60 18.41 -13.10 -2.20
CA LEU A 60 17.56 -12.32 -3.10
C LEU A 60 16.29 -11.91 -2.36
N LEU A 61 16.09 -10.61 -2.17
CA LEU A 61 14.89 -10.03 -1.56
C LEU A 61 13.93 -9.57 -2.67
N SER A 62 12.62 -9.75 -2.50
CA SER A 62 11.61 -9.24 -3.43
C SER A 62 10.48 -8.51 -2.71
N TYR A 63 9.84 -7.55 -3.40
CA TYR A 63 8.78 -6.69 -2.85
C TYR A 63 7.73 -6.35 -3.90
N ASP A 64 6.45 -6.48 -3.54
CA ASP A 64 5.31 -6.17 -4.41
C ASP A 64 4.48 -4.96 -3.94
N GLY A 65 4.94 -4.24 -2.93
CA GLY A 65 4.21 -3.13 -2.30
C GLY A 65 3.43 -3.54 -1.06
N TYR A 66 3.20 -4.84 -0.85
CA TYR A 66 2.51 -5.41 0.32
C TYR A 66 3.40 -6.36 1.10
N ASN A 67 4.11 -7.25 0.39
CA ASN A 67 4.84 -8.34 0.99
C ASN A 67 6.32 -8.30 0.61
N TRP A 68 7.17 -8.49 1.60
CA TRP A 68 8.59 -8.76 1.45
C TRP A 68 8.83 -10.27 1.50
N ASP A 69 9.52 -10.82 0.49
CA ASP A 69 9.89 -12.23 0.45
C ASP A 69 11.41 -12.37 0.28
N LEU A 70 12.06 -13.12 1.17
CA LEU A 70 13.49 -13.43 1.10
C LEU A 70 13.70 -14.83 0.55
N THR A 71 14.38 -14.94 -0.60
CA THR A 71 14.87 -16.19 -1.16
C THR A 71 16.36 -16.33 -0.88
N ARG A 72 16.75 -17.29 -0.03
CA ARG A 72 18.14 -17.48 0.34
C ARG A 72 18.90 -18.16 -0.79
N MET A 73 20.19 -17.78 -0.97
CA MET A 73 21.10 -18.55 -1.82
C MET A 73 21.33 -19.95 -1.22
N PRO A 74 21.46 -21.02 -2.03
CA PRO A 74 21.67 -22.38 -1.53
C PRO A 74 22.83 -22.55 -0.57
N SER A 75 23.91 -21.78 -0.79
CA SER A 75 25.12 -21.75 0.06
C SER A 75 25.05 -20.74 1.21
N GLY A 76 23.92 -20.03 1.39
CA GLY A 76 23.81 -18.94 2.37
C GLY A 76 24.64 -17.70 2.04
N GLN A 77 25.11 -17.58 0.79
CA GLN A 77 25.94 -16.45 0.34
C GLN A 77 25.12 -15.16 0.20
N LYS A 78 25.86 -14.03 0.18
CA LYS A 78 25.29 -12.70 -0.06
C LYS A 78 25.03 -12.53 -1.56
N ALA A 79 23.86 -12.02 -1.94
CA ALA A 79 23.58 -11.59 -3.29
C ALA A 79 24.12 -10.16 -3.48
N ARG A 80 25.18 -10.02 -4.29
CA ARG A 80 25.84 -8.73 -4.57
C ARG A 80 25.23 -8.01 -5.76
N SER A 81 24.73 -8.75 -6.72
CA SER A 81 24.11 -8.21 -7.91
C SER A 81 22.86 -8.99 -8.27
N CYS A 82 21.88 -8.32 -8.86
CA CYS A 82 20.68 -8.97 -9.37
C CYS A 82 20.19 -8.27 -10.64
N LYS A 83 19.74 -9.04 -11.62
CA LYS A 83 19.21 -8.54 -12.89
C LYS A 83 18.05 -9.40 -13.37
N VAL A 84 16.90 -8.79 -13.59
CA VAL A 84 15.76 -9.47 -14.21
C VAL A 84 15.88 -9.37 -15.73
N VAL A 85 15.78 -10.52 -16.40
CA VAL A 85 15.64 -10.62 -17.86
C VAL A 85 14.58 -11.67 -18.17
N GLY A 86 13.49 -11.27 -18.78
CA GLY A 86 12.35 -12.13 -19.04
C GLY A 86 11.74 -12.71 -17.76
N LYS A 87 11.75 -14.04 -17.61
CA LYS A 87 11.23 -14.75 -16.43
C LYS A 87 12.30 -15.10 -15.40
N ARG A 88 13.57 -14.84 -15.70
CA ARG A 88 14.71 -15.20 -14.86
C ARG A 88 15.22 -14.01 -14.07
N VAL A 89 15.61 -14.25 -12.83
CA VAL A 89 16.32 -13.29 -11.98
C VAL A 89 17.75 -13.78 -11.83
N TYR A 90 18.66 -13.19 -12.59
CA TYR A 90 20.08 -13.48 -12.49
C TYR A 90 20.66 -12.89 -11.22
N VAL A 91 21.52 -13.64 -10.53
CA VAL A 91 22.11 -13.25 -9.25
C VAL A 91 23.59 -13.57 -9.25
N GLY A 92 24.40 -12.65 -8.72
CA GLY A 92 25.84 -12.79 -8.54
C GLY A 92 26.23 -12.73 -7.07
N CYS A 93 27.16 -13.63 -6.69
CA CYS A 93 27.69 -13.80 -5.35
C CYS A 93 29.22 -13.91 -5.41
N PHE A 94 29.87 -14.31 -4.31
CA PHE A 94 31.29 -14.64 -4.29
C PHE A 94 31.52 -16.05 -4.85
N GLN A 95 32.25 -16.16 -5.98
CA GLN A 95 32.53 -17.41 -6.70
C GLN A 95 31.27 -18.26 -6.93
N GLU A 96 30.16 -17.59 -7.18
CA GLU A 96 28.89 -18.22 -7.53
C GLU A 96 28.03 -17.21 -8.28
N PHE A 97 27.40 -17.62 -9.38
CA PHE A 97 26.37 -16.89 -10.09
C PHE A 97 25.44 -17.83 -10.84
N GLY A 98 24.24 -17.35 -11.12
CA GLY A 98 23.22 -18.12 -11.82
C GLY A 98 21.94 -17.35 -11.89
N TYR A 99 20.82 -18.06 -11.92
CA TYR A 99 19.51 -17.43 -11.95
C TYR A 99 18.50 -18.19 -11.13
N PHE A 100 17.50 -17.45 -10.67
CA PHE A 100 16.27 -17.98 -10.12
C PHE A 100 15.19 -18.03 -11.19
N GLU A 101 14.43 -19.11 -11.21
CA GLU A 101 13.24 -19.29 -12.02
C GLU A 101 12.11 -19.84 -11.14
N ARG A 102 10.85 -19.49 -11.42
CA ARG A 102 9.72 -19.96 -10.62
C ARG A 102 9.34 -21.37 -10.99
N ASP A 103 9.16 -22.22 -9.98
CA ASP A 103 8.57 -23.56 -10.17
C ASP A 103 7.03 -23.46 -10.29
N LYS A 104 6.39 -24.61 -10.48
CA LYS A 104 4.92 -24.73 -10.57
C LYS A 104 4.16 -24.31 -9.31
N PHE A 105 4.83 -24.18 -8.18
CA PHE A 105 4.25 -23.70 -6.92
C PHE A 105 4.47 -22.19 -6.68
N GLY A 106 5.12 -21.51 -7.61
CA GLY A 106 5.49 -20.09 -7.52
C GLY A 106 6.78 -19.81 -6.74
N ARG A 107 7.50 -20.83 -6.28
CA ARG A 107 8.74 -20.70 -5.51
C ARG A 107 9.92 -20.50 -6.45
N PHE A 108 10.88 -19.68 -6.04
CA PHE A 108 12.13 -19.47 -6.79
C PHE A 108 13.08 -20.64 -6.58
N ILE A 109 13.46 -21.30 -7.68
CA ILE A 109 14.46 -22.37 -7.72
C ILE A 109 15.73 -21.82 -8.36
N TYR A 110 16.87 -22.01 -7.70
CA TYR A 110 18.16 -21.54 -8.15
C TYR A 110 18.82 -22.53 -9.11
N HIS A 111 19.36 -21.98 -10.20
CA HIS A 111 20.17 -22.71 -11.20
C HIS A 111 21.57 -22.08 -11.25
N SER A 112 22.57 -22.80 -10.75
CA SER A 112 23.96 -22.35 -10.77
C SER A 112 24.54 -22.43 -12.18
N LEU A 113 25.07 -21.31 -12.66
CA LEU A 113 25.86 -21.24 -13.89
C LEU A 113 27.37 -21.38 -13.60
N TRP A 114 27.82 -21.00 -12.40
CA TRP A 114 29.21 -21.17 -11.96
C TRP A 114 29.68 -22.61 -12.06
N LYS A 115 28.86 -23.58 -11.69
CA LYS A 115 29.16 -25.02 -11.75
C LYS A 115 29.36 -25.55 -13.17
N SER A 116 28.91 -24.83 -14.20
CA SER A 116 29.09 -25.18 -15.60
C SER A 116 30.45 -24.75 -16.18
N LEU A 117 31.19 -23.88 -15.47
CA LEU A 117 32.52 -23.44 -15.90
C LEU A 117 33.50 -24.61 -15.98
N LYS A 118 34.12 -24.75 -17.15
CA LYS A 118 35.15 -25.76 -17.39
C LYS A 118 36.50 -25.07 -17.51
N ASN A 119 37.55 -25.64 -16.88
CA ASN A 119 38.93 -25.19 -16.99
C ASN A 119 39.15 -23.74 -16.58
N TYR A 120 38.29 -23.17 -15.72
CA TYR A 120 38.44 -21.84 -15.15
C TYR A 120 39.08 -21.93 -13.75
N ARG A 121 40.08 -21.12 -13.50
CA ARG A 121 40.70 -20.98 -12.18
C ARG A 121 40.15 -19.69 -11.53
N PRO A 122 39.46 -19.74 -10.39
CA PRO A 122 38.96 -18.55 -9.72
C PRO A 122 40.02 -17.54 -9.30
N HIS A 123 39.70 -16.23 -9.45
CA HIS A 123 40.57 -15.12 -9.09
C HIS A 123 39.96 -14.22 -8.01
N ASN A 124 39.28 -14.78 -6.99
CA ASN A 124 38.48 -14.05 -6.00
C ASN A 124 37.29 -13.31 -6.62
N ASP A 125 36.56 -14.00 -7.50
CA ASP A 125 35.50 -13.44 -8.31
C ASP A 125 34.23 -13.20 -7.48
N GLU A 126 34.09 -12.02 -6.94
CA GLU A 126 32.82 -11.54 -6.39
C GLU A 126 32.07 -10.79 -7.49
N ILE A 127 30.85 -11.21 -7.81
CA ILE A 127 30.11 -10.68 -8.95
C ILE A 127 29.34 -9.42 -8.54
N TRP A 128 29.92 -8.28 -8.90
CA TRP A 128 29.43 -6.95 -8.51
C TRP A 128 28.40 -6.36 -9.46
N ASN A 129 28.39 -6.82 -10.71
CA ASN A 129 27.49 -6.25 -11.71
C ASN A 129 27.01 -7.33 -12.69
N ILE A 130 25.76 -7.20 -13.11
CA ILE A 130 25.14 -8.05 -14.13
C ILE A 130 24.45 -7.14 -15.13
N ILE A 131 24.82 -7.28 -16.40
CA ILE A 131 24.18 -6.54 -17.49
C ILE A 131 23.67 -7.49 -18.58
N GLU A 132 22.62 -7.09 -19.25
CA GLU A 132 22.17 -7.69 -20.48
C GLU A 132 22.83 -6.95 -21.63
N ALA A 133 23.69 -7.63 -22.37
CA ALA A 133 24.38 -7.08 -23.53
C ALA A 133 23.41 -6.90 -24.72
N PRO A 134 23.74 -6.07 -25.74
CA PRO A 134 22.87 -5.84 -26.88
C PRO A 134 22.51 -7.09 -27.70
N ASN A 135 23.36 -8.10 -27.70
CA ASN A 135 23.14 -9.41 -28.35
C ASN A 135 22.24 -10.36 -27.52
N GLY A 136 21.73 -9.91 -26.36
CA GLY A 136 20.89 -10.72 -25.46
C GLY A 136 21.68 -11.62 -24.49
N HIS A 137 23.01 -11.63 -24.56
CA HIS A 137 23.83 -12.35 -23.60
C HIS A 137 23.79 -11.68 -22.24
N ILE A 138 24.06 -12.45 -21.18
CA ILE A 138 24.16 -11.93 -19.82
C ILE A 138 25.61 -11.92 -19.40
N LEU A 139 26.12 -10.74 -19.10
CA LEU A 139 27.50 -10.57 -18.64
C LEU A 139 27.51 -10.43 -17.11
N PHE A 140 28.24 -11.32 -16.46
CA PHE A 140 28.53 -11.28 -15.03
C PHE A 140 29.93 -10.73 -14.83
N GLN A 141 30.08 -9.68 -14.03
CA GLN A 141 31.34 -8.97 -13.88
C GLN A 141 31.81 -8.98 -12.43
N SER A 142 33.05 -9.49 -12.22
CA SER A 142 33.84 -9.28 -11.01
C SER A 142 34.86 -8.17 -11.23
N PHE A 143 35.70 -7.84 -10.23
CA PHE A 143 36.82 -6.92 -10.41
C PHE A 143 38.08 -7.56 -11.02
N CYS A 144 38.05 -8.86 -11.27
CA CYS A 144 39.15 -9.61 -11.87
C CYS A 144 38.78 -10.14 -13.25
N SER A 145 37.59 -10.69 -13.38
CA SER A 145 37.12 -11.44 -14.52
C SER A 145 35.70 -11.03 -14.92
N TRP A 146 35.29 -11.45 -16.08
CA TRP A 146 33.90 -11.38 -16.47
C TRP A 146 33.47 -12.65 -17.21
N PHE A 147 32.20 -12.95 -17.20
CA PHE A 147 31.64 -14.21 -17.68
C PHE A 147 30.49 -13.88 -18.64
N ASP A 148 30.54 -14.45 -19.84
CA ASP A 148 29.54 -14.29 -20.90
C ASP A 148 28.65 -15.54 -20.95
N TYR A 149 27.34 -15.37 -20.68
CA TYR A 149 26.33 -16.41 -20.78
C TYR A 149 25.45 -16.15 -22.00
N ASP A 150 25.51 -17.02 -23.02
CA ASP A 150 24.76 -16.94 -24.26
C ASP A 150 23.34 -17.52 -24.20
N GLY A 151 22.90 -17.98 -23.01
CA GLY A 151 21.65 -18.71 -22.78
C GLY A 151 21.84 -20.22 -22.65
N HIS A 152 23.01 -20.76 -23.04
CA HIS A 152 23.35 -22.20 -23.01
C HIS A 152 24.66 -22.47 -22.33
N THR A 153 25.71 -21.72 -22.66
CA THR A 153 27.08 -21.90 -22.18
C THR A 153 27.62 -20.67 -21.52
N VAL A 154 28.57 -20.84 -20.60
CA VAL A 154 29.28 -19.74 -19.94
C VAL A 154 30.74 -19.73 -20.43
N THR A 155 31.19 -18.59 -20.92
CA THR A 155 32.58 -18.34 -21.28
C THR A 155 33.22 -17.38 -20.29
N ALA A 156 34.33 -17.77 -19.67
CA ALA A 156 35.06 -16.91 -18.73
C ALA A 156 36.16 -16.12 -19.47
N HIS A 157 36.32 -14.84 -19.09
CA HIS A 157 37.32 -13.94 -19.62
C HIS A 157 38.16 -13.37 -18.51
N TYR A 158 39.47 -13.57 -18.61
CA TYR A 158 40.49 -13.04 -17.70
C TYR A 158 41.80 -12.86 -18.46
N ASP A 159 42.40 -11.68 -18.41
CA ASP A 159 43.71 -11.42 -19.05
C ASP A 159 44.78 -10.91 -18.05
N GLY A 160 44.39 -10.67 -16.79
CA GLY A 160 45.30 -10.21 -15.74
C GLY A 160 45.83 -8.76 -15.91
N LYS A 161 45.47 -8.10 -17.02
CA LYS A 161 45.94 -6.74 -17.35
C LYS A 161 44.80 -5.72 -17.31
N HIS A 162 43.65 -6.08 -17.88
CA HIS A 162 42.47 -5.22 -17.96
C HIS A 162 41.43 -5.66 -16.90
N LEU A 163 41.49 -5.06 -15.73
CA LEU A 163 40.61 -5.40 -14.61
C LEU A 163 39.34 -4.52 -14.66
N PRO A 164 38.15 -5.07 -14.92
CA PRO A 164 36.94 -4.27 -15.05
C PRO A 164 36.43 -3.77 -13.69
N LEU A 165 36.24 -2.44 -13.57
CA LEU A 165 35.55 -1.84 -12.42
C LEU A 165 34.05 -1.92 -12.60
N TYR A 166 33.50 -1.45 -13.72
CA TYR A 166 32.08 -1.52 -14.07
C TYR A 166 31.85 -1.68 -15.57
N PHE A 167 30.87 -2.47 -15.92
CA PHE A 167 30.31 -2.53 -17.25
C PHE A 167 29.02 -1.70 -17.36
N PHE A 168 28.87 -1.00 -18.49
CA PHE A 168 27.72 -0.18 -18.80
C PHE A 168 27.13 -0.60 -20.16
N ARG A 169 25.80 -0.76 -20.23
CA ARG A 169 25.11 -0.89 -21.52
C ARG A 169 24.81 0.52 -22.06
N VAL A 170 25.36 0.87 -23.18
CA VAL A 170 25.20 2.18 -23.83
C VAL A 170 24.65 1.97 -25.23
N GLY A 171 23.33 2.08 -25.40
CA GLY A 171 22.66 1.75 -26.67
C GLY A 171 22.95 0.31 -27.10
N ASN A 172 23.62 0.17 -28.25
CA ASN A 172 24.02 -1.12 -28.82
C ASN A 172 25.46 -1.50 -28.51
N GLU A 173 26.08 -0.89 -27.50
CA GLU A 173 27.46 -1.14 -27.10
C GLU A 173 27.52 -1.53 -25.61
N VAL A 174 28.63 -2.19 -25.25
CA VAL A 174 29.05 -2.38 -23.86
C VAL A 174 30.29 -1.55 -23.65
N TRP A 175 30.26 -0.67 -22.65
CA TRP A 175 31.42 0.10 -22.21
C TRP A 175 31.93 -0.44 -20.89
N ALA A 176 33.26 -0.32 -20.70
CA ALA A 176 33.94 -0.82 -19.51
C ALA A 176 34.82 0.28 -18.91
N GLN A 177 34.57 0.65 -17.66
CA GLN A 177 35.58 1.35 -16.85
C GLN A 177 36.55 0.32 -16.33
N LEU A 178 37.85 0.51 -16.58
CA LEU A 178 38.91 -0.35 -16.03
C LEU A 178 39.49 0.26 -14.75
N ILE A 179 39.92 -0.59 -13.81
CA ILE A 179 40.48 -0.16 -12.53
C ILE A 179 41.81 0.56 -12.76
N GLY A 180 41.87 1.82 -12.30
CA GLY A 180 43.08 2.65 -12.44
C GLY A 180 43.41 3.06 -13.86
N ASP A 181 42.47 2.87 -14.81
CA ASP A 181 42.66 3.20 -16.21
C ASP A 181 41.40 3.97 -16.73
N GLY A 182 41.23 4.16 -18.02
CA GLY A 182 40.13 4.91 -18.62
C GLY A 182 38.88 4.13 -18.87
N LEU A 183 38.01 4.74 -19.68
CA LEU A 183 36.76 4.14 -20.17
C LEU A 183 37.02 3.53 -21.57
N TYR A 184 36.55 2.32 -21.80
CA TYR A 184 36.76 1.52 -22.99
C TYR A 184 35.46 1.03 -23.60
N LYS A 185 35.44 0.73 -24.89
CA LYS A 185 34.38 -0.08 -25.55
C LYS A 185 34.80 -1.55 -25.52
N LEU A 186 33.89 -2.42 -25.14
CA LEU A 186 34.09 -3.87 -25.20
C LEU A 186 33.60 -4.40 -26.56
N LYS A 187 34.51 -4.91 -27.38
CA LYS A 187 34.21 -5.57 -28.66
C LYS A 187 34.62 -7.04 -28.62
N GLY A 188 33.65 -7.92 -28.46
CA GLY A 188 33.95 -9.32 -28.12
C GLY A 188 34.65 -9.41 -26.78
N ASN A 189 35.96 -9.78 -26.81
CA ASN A 189 36.83 -9.81 -25.62
C ASN A 189 37.94 -8.73 -25.63
N LEU A 190 37.89 -7.79 -26.59
CA LEU A 190 38.91 -6.73 -26.74
C LEU A 190 38.38 -5.42 -26.16
N TYR A 191 39.26 -4.69 -25.50
CA TYR A 191 39.01 -3.36 -24.95
C TYR A 191 39.59 -2.29 -25.91
N GLU A 192 38.72 -1.48 -26.53
CA GLU A 192 39.11 -0.34 -27.36
C GLU A 192 39.00 0.95 -26.53
N PRO A 193 40.07 1.76 -26.43
CA PRO A 193 40.06 3.00 -25.66
C PRO A 193 39.00 3.98 -26.16
N LEU A 194 38.26 4.58 -25.23
CA LEU A 194 37.22 5.56 -25.52
C LEU A 194 37.50 6.92 -24.88
N VAL A 195 37.88 6.95 -23.60
CA VAL A 195 38.25 8.17 -22.85
C VAL A 195 39.37 7.81 -21.92
N ASN A 196 40.48 8.60 -21.96
CA ASN A 196 41.61 8.40 -21.08
C ASN A 196 41.25 8.88 -19.67
N ARG A 197 41.80 8.23 -18.64
CA ARG A 197 41.60 8.58 -17.25
C ARG A 197 42.08 10.02 -16.94
N ALA A 198 43.20 10.47 -17.56
CA ALA A 198 43.71 11.82 -17.41
C ALA A 198 42.71 12.92 -17.84
N ASP A 199 41.93 12.65 -18.89
CA ASP A 199 40.90 13.59 -19.39
C ASP A 199 39.71 13.73 -18.42
N LEU A 200 39.57 12.77 -17.49
CA LEU A 200 38.53 12.74 -16.42
C LEU A 200 39.09 13.22 -15.06
N GLY A 201 40.21 13.91 -15.04
CA GLY A 201 40.87 14.37 -13.80
C GLY A 201 41.55 13.25 -13.01
N ASN A 202 41.97 12.17 -13.65
CA ASN A 202 42.46 10.92 -13.06
C ASN A 202 41.42 10.18 -12.17
N ASP A 203 40.15 10.31 -12.47
CA ASP A 203 39.05 9.70 -11.74
C ASP A 203 38.41 8.54 -12.52
N ASP A 204 37.59 7.76 -11.84
CA ASP A 204 36.91 6.61 -12.41
C ASP A 204 35.42 6.94 -12.71
N VAL A 205 34.92 6.47 -13.86
CA VAL A 205 33.50 6.60 -14.23
C VAL A 205 32.68 5.59 -13.45
N VAL A 206 31.74 6.07 -12.65
CA VAL A 206 30.84 5.25 -11.81
C VAL A 206 29.47 5.03 -12.44
N SER A 207 29.09 5.88 -13.40
CA SER A 207 27.84 5.72 -14.17
C SER A 207 27.94 6.38 -15.54
N VAL A 208 27.31 5.76 -16.55
CA VAL A 208 27.13 6.31 -17.89
C VAL A 208 25.64 6.39 -18.18
N LEU A 209 25.15 7.60 -18.47
CA LEU A 209 23.72 7.87 -18.65
C LEU A 209 23.48 8.45 -20.05
N ALA A 210 22.47 7.97 -20.76
CA ALA A 210 22.06 8.59 -22.03
C ALA A 210 21.29 9.88 -21.72
N LEU A 211 21.79 11.03 -22.17
CA LEU A 211 21.05 12.30 -22.19
C LEU A 211 20.12 12.37 -23.40
N ASP A 212 20.61 11.89 -24.53
CA ASP A 212 19.84 11.69 -25.77
C ASP A 212 20.51 10.63 -26.67
N ALA A 213 20.14 10.54 -27.94
CA ALA A 213 20.66 9.54 -28.88
C ALA A 213 22.18 9.70 -29.15
N HIS A 214 22.75 10.90 -28.93
CA HIS A 214 24.14 11.23 -29.32
C HIS A 214 25.03 11.68 -28.18
N ARG A 215 24.45 11.98 -27.01
CA ARG A 215 25.15 12.48 -25.83
C ARG A 215 25.02 11.54 -24.66
N GLN A 216 26.17 11.19 -24.07
CA GLN A 216 26.24 10.42 -22.83
C GLN A 216 26.81 11.28 -21.72
N LEU A 217 26.18 11.26 -20.56
CA LEU A 217 26.68 11.83 -19.32
C LEU A 217 27.56 10.79 -18.62
N LEU A 218 28.80 11.13 -18.40
CA LEU A 218 29.75 10.38 -17.60
C LEU A 218 29.75 10.97 -16.19
N VAL A 219 29.43 10.18 -15.20
CA VAL A 219 29.48 10.55 -13.78
C VAL A 219 30.77 9.97 -13.21
N THR A 220 31.69 10.84 -12.76
CA THR A 220 32.91 10.40 -12.07
C THR A 220 32.72 10.41 -10.55
N SER A 221 33.58 9.71 -9.82
CA SER A 221 33.47 9.58 -8.37
C SER A 221 33.64 10.93 -7.64
N GLU A 222 34.63 11.73 -8.03
CA GLU A 222 35.03 12.93 -7.28
C GLU A 222 35.17 14.19 -8.15
N HIS A 223 35.46 14.05 -9.45
CA HIS A 223 35.86 15.17 -10.33
C HIS A 223 34.70 15.74 -11.16
N GLY A 224 33.47 15.31 -10.88
CA GLY A 224 32.26 15.94 -11.44
C GLY A 224 31.63 15.16 -12.60
N LEU A 225 31.00 15.90 -13.49
CA LEU A 225 30.18 15.39 -14.57
C LEU A 225 30.75 15.80 -15.92
N TYR A 226 30.75 14.88 -16.89
CA TYR A 226 31.24 15.14 -18.24
C TYR A 226 30.22 14.68 -19.27
N VAL A 227 30.20 15.32 -20.41
CA VAL A 227 29.43 14.89 -21.59
C VAL A 227 30.37 14.36 -22.65
N LEU A 228 30.13 13.16 -23.10
CA LEU A 228 30.76 12.58 -24.28
C LEU A 228 29.76 12.66 -25.44
N ALA A 229 30.13 13.44 -26.47
CA ALA A 229 29.29 13.65 -27.65
C ALA A 229 30.16 13.50 -28.91
N ASN A 230 29.82 12.59 -29.81
CA ASN A 230 30.59 12.34 -31.06
C ASN A 230 32.10 12.13 -30.85
N GLY A 231 32.48 11.46 -29.77
CA GLY A 231 33.88 11.22 -29.40
C GLY A 231 34.60 12.40 -28.73
N GLN A 232 33.92 13.53 -28.53
CA GLN A 232 34.49 14.70 -27.84
C GLN A 232 33.99 14.76 -26.39
N LEU A 233 34.90 14.88 -25.45
CA LEU A 233 34.63 15.03 -24.02
C LEU A 233 34.58 16.52 -23.65
N SER A 234 33.56 16.90 -22.89
CA SER A 234 33.43 18.25 -22.34
C SER A 234 32.87 18.19 -20.92
N SER A 235 33.19 19.16 -20.07
CA SER A 235 32.62 19.28 -18.72
C SER A 235 31.10 19.59 -18.82
N PHE A 236 30.31 18.92 -18.03
CA PHE A 236 28.87 19.21 -17.87
C PHE A 236 28.68 20.24 -16.75
N ALA A 237 28.26 21.45 -17.15
CA ALA A 237 27.99 22.52 -16.19
C ALA A 237 26.90 22.07 -15.18
N ASN A 238 27.21 22.16 -13.90
CA ASN A 238 26.30 21.77 -12.85
C ASN A 238 26.61 22.52 -11.55
N THR A 239 25.66 22.51 -10.61
CA THR A 239 25.79 23.19 -9.32
C THR A 239 26.43 22.33 -8.23
N LEU A 240 26.80 21.07 -8.53
CA LEU A 240 27.21 20.07 -7.53
C LEU A 240 28.69 19.71 -7.54
N THR A 241 29.51 20.25 -8.43
CA THR A 241 30.93 19.80 -8.57
C THR A 241 31.68 19.81 -7.24
N ALA A 242 31.53 20.85 -6.43
CA ALA A 242 32.17 20.92 -5.11
C ALA A 242 31.58 19.93 -4.09
N ASP A 243 30.26 19.72 -4.13
CA ASP A 243 29.58 18.79 -3.23
C ASP A 243 29.94 17.34 -3.56
N LEU A 244 30.01 16.97 -4.85
CA LEU A 244 30.37 15.64 -5.31
C LEU A 244 31.82 15.28 -4.98
N ALA A 245 32.75 16.24 -5.00
CA ALA A 245 34.14 16.04 -4.60
C ALA A 245 34.27 15.61 -3.13
N VAL A 246 33.34 16.02 -2.28
CA VAL A 246 33.32 15.66 -0.85
C VAL A 246 32.47 14.41 -0.61
N ALA A 247 31.33 14.32 -1.31
CA ALA A 247 30.33 13.30 -1.09
C ALA A 247 30.63 11.95 -1.78
N HIS A 248 31.48 11.93 -2.78
CA HIS A 248 31.89 10.80 -3.63
C HIS A 248 30.69 10.15 -4.33
N ALA A 249 30.45 10.50 -5.58
CA ALA A 249 29.41 9.88 -6.39
C ALA A 249 29.70 8.38 -6.57
N ASN A 250 28.66 7.55 -6.42
CA ASN A 250 28.79 6.10 -6.56
C ASN A 250 27.92 5.54 -7.68
N ARG A 251 26.69 6.05 -7.84
CA ARG A 251 25.74 5.60 -8.86
C ARG A 251 24.89 6.76 -9.33
N ALA A 252 24.42 6.68 -10.57
CA ALA A 252 23.45 7.64 -11.08
C ALA A 252 22.44 6.97 -12.01
N VAL A 253 21.24 7.58 -12.10
CA VAL A 253 20.15 7.20 -13.04
C VAL A 253 19.54 8.47 -13.61
N VAL A 254 18.91 8.35 -14.79
CA VAL A 254 18.06 9.39 -15.38
C VAL A 254 16.61 8.92 -15.32
N THR A 255 15.75 9.76 -14.81
CA THR A 255 14.31 9.52 -14.82
C THR A 255 13.72 9.88 -16.19
N ARG A 256 12.52 9.39 -16.50
CA ARG A 256 11.88 9.64 -17.82
C ARG A 256 11.55 11.11 -18.10
N ASP A 257 11.45 11.93 -17.05
CA ASP A 257 11.26 13.38 -17.16
C ASP A 257 12.60 14.15 -17.26
N GLY A 258 13.71 13.42 -17.43
CA GLY A 258 15.05 13.99 -17.62
C GLY A 258 15.75 14.44 -16.34
N THR A 259 15.21 14.11 -15.15
CA THR A 259 15.91 14.40 -13.89
C THR A 259 17.11 13.45 -13.74
N ILE A 260 18.30 14.00 -13.58
CA ILE A 260 19.53 13.27 -13.30
C ILE A 260 19.62 13.07 -11.78
N VAL A 261 19.63 11.81 -11.35
CA VAL A 261 19.68 11.46 -9.92
C VAL A 261 21.02 10.81 -9.60
N ILE A 262 21.77 11.40 -8.67
CA ILE A 262 23.11 10.97 -8.27
C ILE A 262 23.07 10.53 -6.82
N GLY A 263 23.45 9.27 -6.58
CA GLY A 263 23.65 8.72 -5.25
C GLY A 263 25.12 8.73 -4.88
N THR A 264 25.41 9.10 -3.64
CA THR A 264 26.78 9.29 -3.14
C THR A 264 27.07 8.40 -1.94
N ILE A 265 28.32 8.30 -1.56
CA ILE A 265 28.73 7.52 -0.37
C ILE A 265 28.45 8.29 0.94
N LYS A 266 28.61 9.62 0.94
CA LYS A 266 28.57 10.41 2.18
C LYS A 266 27.44 11.44 2.22
N GLY A 267 26.92 11.87 1.06
CA GLY A 267 26.00 13.00 0.91
C GLY A 267 24.56 12.61 0.60
N GLY A 268 24.21 11.33 0.53
CA GLY A 268 22.86 10.89 0.16
C GLY A 268 22.56 10.97 -1.33
N ILE A 269 21.40 11.53 -1.70
CA ILE A 269 20.87 11.51 -3.07
C ILE A 269 20.62 12.95 -3.55
N TYR A 270 21.16 13.30 -4.72
CA TYR A 270 20.98 14.59 -5.38
C TYR A 270 20.14 14.41 -6.67
N GLY A 271 19.18 15.27 -6.89
CA GLY A 271 18.41 15.35 -8.13
C GLY A 271 18.71 16.66 -8.86
N LEU A 272 19.20 16.56 -10.10
CA LEU A 272 19.43 17.69 -10.99
C LEU A 272 18.39 17.74 -12.10
N ASP A 273 18.08 18.90 -12.60
CA ASP A 273 17.38 19.02 -13.87
C ASP A 273 18.30 18.73 -15.06
N ALA A 274 17.75 18.72 -16.27
CA ALA A 274 18.52 18.49 -17.48
C ALA A 274 19.59 19.55 -17.79
N SER A 275 19.55 20.71 -17.12
CA SER A 275 20.56 21.78 -17.23
C SER A 275 21.70 21.64 -16.22
N GLY A 276 21.60 20.70 -15.28
CA GLY A 276 22.58 20.52 -14.19
C GLY A 276 22.28 21.33 -12.94
N THR A 277 21.11 21.97 -12.86
CA THR A 277 20.69 22.73 -11.68
C THR A 277 20.08 21.80 -10.63
N LEU A 278 20.46 21.98 -9.36
CA LEU A 278 19.93 21.19 -8.25
C LEU A 278 18.42 21.46 -8.06
N LYS A 279 17.61 20.40 -8.18
CA LYS A 279 16.16 20.41 -7.90
C LYS A 279 15.86 20.02 -6.46
N TRP A 280 16.55 19.00 -5.95
CA TRP A 280 16.34 18.45 -4.61
C TRP A 280 17.56 17.66 -4.13
N HIS A 281 17.70 17.61 -2.81
CA HIS A 281 18.74 16.84 -2.14
C HIS A 281 18.15 16.16 -0.90
N TYR A 282 18.47 14.89 -0.75
CA TYR A 282 18.08 14.09 0.40
C TYR A 282 19.30 13.50 1.10
N ASP A 283 19.38 13.69 2.39
CA ASP A 283 20.34 13.10 3.30
C ASP A 283 19.68 12.75 4.65
N MET A 284 20.47 12.27 5.61
CA MET A 284 19.98 11.93 6.95
C MET A 284 19.46 13.16 7.74
N ARG A 285 19.78 14.38 7.33
CA ARG A 285 19.26 15.62 7.95
C ARG A 285 17.87 15.99 7.39
N THR A 286 17.52 15.43 6.25
CA THR A 286 16.24 15.70 5.58
C THR A 286 15.29 14.52 5.76
N MET A 287 15.28 13.55 4.88
CA MET A 287 14.28 12.46 4.90
C MET A 287 14.89 11.06 4.79
N LEU A 288 16.17 10.89 4.50
CA LEU A 288 16.80 9.58 4.42
C LEU A 288 17.15 9.04 5.81
N LYS A 289 17.27 7.72 5.90
CA LYS A 289 17.77 7.03 7.08
C LYS A 289 19.26 6.63 6.95
N ASN A 290 19.83 6.74 5.75
CA ASN A 290 21.23 6.46 5.46
C ASN A 290 21.73 7.31 4.28
N ASN A 291 22.98 7.74 4.31
CA ASN A 291 23.61 8.55 3.25
C ASN A 291 24.39 7.71 2.22
N THR A 292 24.77 6.49 2.57
CA THR A 292 25.63 5.64 1.72
C THR A 292 24.81 4.90 0.68
N VAL A 293 24.70 5.48 -0.49
CA VAL A 293 23.96 4.90 -1.63
C VAL A 293 24.85 3.86 -2.33
N LEU A 294 24.39 2.61 -2.38
CA LEU A 294 25.08 1.52 -3.09
C LEU A 294 24.53 1.32 -4.50
N ARG A 295 23.23 1.52 -4.70
CA ARG A 295 22.56 1.43 -6.02
C ARG A 295 21.40 2.40 -6.12
N LEU A 296 21.15 2.88 -7.34
CA LEU A 296 19.95 3.60 -7.75
C LEU A 296 19.25 2.84 -8.88
N PHE A 297 17.93 2.92 -8.91
CA PHE A 297 17.10 2.33 -9.96
C PHE A 297 15.84 3.18 -10.20
N CYS A 298 15.57 3.52 -11.47
CA CYS A 298 14.32 4.19 -11.85
C CYS A 298 13.28 3.15 -12.27
N ASP A 299 12.15 3.10 -11.55
CA ASP A 299 11.08 2.14 -11.81
C ASP A 299 10.16 2.54 -12.98
N ASN A 300 9.20 1.67 -13.30
CA ASN A 300 8.24 1.88 -14.39
C ASN A 300 7.30 3.08 -14.15
N ASN A 301 7.17 3.58 -12.93
CA ASN A 301 6.39 4.76 -12.55
C ASN A 301 7.22 6.03 -12.39
N ASN A 302 8.49 5.98 -12.82
CA ASN A 302 9.42 7.11 -12.73
C ASN A 302 9.77 7.51 -11.29
N ASN A 303 9.65 6.57 -10.34
CA ASN A 303 10.16 6.73 -8.99
C ASN A 303 11.61 6.22 -8.92
N VAL A 304 12.36 6.70 -7.96
CA VAL A 304 13.75 6.30 -7.79
C VAL A 304 13.91 5.47 -6.52
N TRP A 305 14.29 4.22 -6.70
CA TRP A 305 14.69 3.32 -5.63
C TRP A 305 16.16 3.51 -5.31
N ALA A 306 16.50 3.56 -4.05
CA ALA A 306 17.86 3.62 -3.55
C ALA A 306 18.13 2.46 -2.59
N ALA A 307 19.21 1.72 -2.85
CA ALA A 307 19.74 0.71 -1.96
C ALA A 307 20.91 1.30 -1.17
N PHE A 308 20.93 1.06 0.13
CA PHE A 308 21.90 1.61 1.05
C PHE A 308 22.75 0.53 1.74
N ASP A 309 23.80 0.98 2.39
CA ASP A 309 24.56 0.18 3.35
C ASP A 309 23.68 -0.32 4.51
N SER A 310 22.59 0.39 4.82
CA SER A 310 21.53 -0.07 5.72
C SER A 310 20.18 0.43 5.24
N GLY A 311 19.30 -0.50 4.84
CA GLY A 311 17.93 -0.20 4.41
C GLY A 311 17.79 0.09 2.92
N LEU A 312 16.57 0.56 2.57
CA LEU A 312 16.16 0.96 1.23
C LEU A 312 15.35 2.26 1.33
N ALA A 313 15.30 3.03 0.27
CA ALA A 313 14.34 4.13 0.14
C ALA A 313 13.73 4.16 -1.27
N LEU A 314 12.51 4.67 -1.32
CA LEU A 314 11.77 4.98 -2.53
C LEU A 314 11.47 6.48 -2.56
N VAL A 315 12.07 7.19 -3.50
CA VAL A 315 11.75 8.60 -3.80
C VAL A 315 10.64 8.61 -4.83
N HIS A 316 9.47 9.12 -4.47
CA HIS A 316 8.27 9.17 -5.31
C HIS A 316 8.34 10.31 -6.35
N SER A 317 9.40 10.36 -7.14
CA SER A 317 9.65 11.42 -8.14
C SER A 317 8.62 11.43 -9.28
N GLY A 318 8.00 10.29 -9.57
CA GLY A 318 6.91 10.17 -10.54
C GLY A 318 5.55 10.63 -10.03
N SER A 319 5.35 10.74 -8.71
CA SER A 319 4.10 11.12 -8.08
C SER A 319 3.75 12.60 -8.30
N PRO A 320 2.45 12.98 -8.36
CA PRO A 320 2.03 14.38 -8.28
C PRO A 320 2.20 14.98 -6.88
N LEU A 321 2.51 14.16 -5.88
CA LEU A 321 2.60 14.52 -4.47
C LEU A 321 4.01 14.98 -4.09
N SER A 322 4.09 15.97 -3.23
CA SER A 322 5.31 16.49 -2.64
C SER A 322 5.08 16.90 -1.20
N LEU A 323 6.15 17.00 -0.41
CA LEU A 323 6.09 17.32 1.00
C LEU A 323 7.05 18.47 1.32
N LEU A 324 6.56 19.43 2.07
CA LEU A 324 7.36 20.43 2.75
C LEU A 324 7.48 20.00 4.21
N SER A 325 8.65 19.56 4.62
CA SER A 325 8.97 19.25 6.02
C SER A 325 10.44 19.55 6.28
N ASN A 326 10.79 19.78 7.52
CA ASN A 326 12.18 20.02 7.93
C ASN A 326 12.48 19.18 9.18
N ALA A 327 13.36 18.19 9.04
CA ALA A 327 13.75 17.32 10.14
C ALA A 327 14.57 18.03 11.23
N THR A 328 15.31 19.07 10.86
CA THR A 328 16.15 19.86 11.79
C THR A 328 15.41 20.99 12.49
N ALA A 329 14.31 21.47 11.89
CA ALA A 329 13.41 22.48 12.45
C ALA A 329 11.96 22.11 12.16
N PRO A 330 11.38 21.14 12.89
CA PRO A 330 10.04 20.62 12.63
C PRO A 330 8.99 21.73 12.75
N LEU A 331 8.06 21.78 11.78
CA LEU A 331 6.94 22.73 11.77
C LEU A 331 5.96 22.49 12.92
N GLY A 332 6.01 21.32 13.58
CA GLY A 332 4.99 20.90 14.52
C GLY A 332 3.67 20.58 13.82
N MET A 333 2.56 20.62 14.54
CA MET A 333 1.23 20.40 13.98
C MET A 333 0.82 21.60 13.11
N VAL A 334 0.59 21.36 11.82
CA VAL A 334 0.07 22.36 10.89
C VAL A 334 -1.46 22.30 10.90
N TYR A 335 -2.10 23.44 11.15
CA TYR A 335 -3.56 23.55 11.18
C TYR A 335 -4.15 24.17 9.93
N ASP A 336 -3.44 25.09 9.29
CA ASP A 336 -3.94 25.81 8.12
C ASP A 336 -2.79 26.44 7.32
N VAL A 337 -3.03 26.75 6.05
CA VAL A 337 -2.09 27.46 5.18
C VAL A 337 -2.79 28.55 4.39
N CYS A 338 -2.09 29.64 4.12
CA CYS A 338 -2.58 30.79 3.36
C CYS A 338 -1.49 31.30 2.41
N PHE A 339 -1.88 31.97 1.31
CA PHE A 339 -0.98 32.38 0.26
C PHE A 339 -1.07 33.89 0.01
N SER A 340 0.08 34.54 -0.08
CA SER A 340 0.27 35.84 -0.71
C SER A 340 0.87 35.68 -2.10
N ALA A 341 1.16 36.78 -2.79
CA ALA A 341 1.84 36.75 -4.08
C ALA A 341 3.23 36.08 -3.99
N ASP A 342 3.96 36.32 -2.89
CA ASP A 342 5.38 35.99 -2.77
C ASP A 342 5.70 34.95 -1.69
N ALA A 343 4.72 34.57 -0.88
CA ALA A 343 4.95 33.65 0.25
C ALA A 343 3.73 32.79 0.59
N MET A 344 3.99 31.64 1.18
CA MET A 344 3.03 30.79 1.88
C MET A 344 3.19 31.00 3.39
N TYR A 345 2.08 31.22 4.08
CA TYR A 345 2.02 31.31 5.53
C TYR A 345 1.41 30.01 6.09
N ILE A 346 2.08 29.44 7.06
CA ILE A 346 1.74 28.14 7.68
C ILE A 346 1.38 28.37 9.13
N ALA A 347 0.12 28.16 9.50
CA ALA A 347 -0.36 28.26 10.87
C ALA A 347 -0.09 26.93 11.60
N THR A 348 0.71 26.99 12.68
CA THR A 348 1.13 25.79 13.43
C THR A 348 0.76 25.90 14.90
N ASN A 349 0.99 24.81 15.66
CA ASN A 349 0.85 24.83 17.11
C ASN A 349 1.94 25.63 17.84
N GLN A 350 2.92 26.16 17.14
CA GLN A 350 4.03 26.91 17.73
C GLN A 350 4.00 28.39 17.34
N ASN A 351 3.74 28.68 16.08
CA ASN A 351 3.70 30.04 15.50
C ASN A 351 3.06 30.02 14.11
N VAL A 352 2.96 31.18 13.48
CA VAL A 352 2.81 31.28 12.03
C VAL A 352 4.21 31.31 11.41
N VAL A 353 4.45 30.46 10.42
CA VAL A 353 5.71 30.44 9.66
C VAL A 353 5.47 31.00 8.27
N MET A 354 6.28 31.98 7.86
CA MET A 354 6.33 32.44 6.49
C MET A 354 7.37 31.61 5.73
N ASN A 355 6.94 30.95 4.66
CA ASN A 355 7.78 30.25 3.72
C ASN A 355 7.80 31.00 2.38
N ASN A 356 8.94 31.53 1.99
CA ASN A 356 9.20 32.03 0.65
C ASN A 356 10.20 31.10 -0.07
N ALA A 357 10.50 31.35 -1.34
CA ALA A 357 11.36 30.50 -2.14
C ALA A 357 12.78 30.31 -1.56
N SER A 358 13.24 31.17 -0.64
CA SER A 358 14.61 31.17 -0.13
C SER A 358 14.72 30.85 1.37
N ASP A 359 13.63 31.00 2.14
CA ASP A 359 13.72 30.93 3.60
C ASP A 359 12.38 30.56 4.26
N MET A 360 12.47 29.99 5.45
CA MET A 360 11.33 29.63 6.31
C MET A 360 11.54 30.29 7.68
N ARG A 361 10.73 31.32 8.01
CA ARG A 361 10.90 32.10 9.24
C ARG A 361 9.59 32.22 10.02
N PRO A 362 9.65 32.24 11.36
CA PRO A 362 8.49 32.52 12.18
C PRO A 362 8.10 33.99 12.06
N VAL A 363 6.80 34.26 12.03
CA VAL A 363 6.22 35.62 12.06
C VAL A 363 6.20 36.11 13.49
N ALA A 364 6.75 37.28 13.74
CA ALA A 364 6.82 37.84 15.07
C ALA A 364 5.42 38.09 15.67
N GLY A 365 5.27 37.81 16.97
CA GLY A 365 4.02 38.00 17.72
C GLY A 365 3.00 36.82 17.58
N THR A 366 3.29 35.78 16.84
CA THR A 366 2.36 34.64 16.61
C THR A 366 2.66 33.42 17.45
N THR A 367 3.50 33.51 18.46
CA THR A 367 3.85 32.38 19.35
C THR A 367 2.61 31.73 19.94
N GLY A 368 2.59 30.42 19.98
CA GLY A 368 1.49 29.57 20.46
C GLY A 368 0.68 28.94 19.30
N GLN A 369 -0.46 28.37 19.66
CA GLN A 369 -1.34 27.68 18.69
C GLN A 369 -2.05 28.69 17.78
N ASN A 370 -1.90 28.52 16.47
CA ASN A 370 -2.55 29.30 15.44
C ASN A 370 -3.50 28.38 14.66
N TRP A 371 -4.80 28.45 15.00
CA TRP A 371 -5.82 27.51 14.57
C TRP A 371 -6.26 27.66 13.12
N HIS A 372 -6.19 28.87 12.59
CA HIS A 372 -6.50 29.16 11.20
C HIS A 372 -5.66 30.33 10.67
N ILE A 373 -5.51 30.37 9.35
CA ILE A 373 -4.97 31.52 8.64
C ILE A 373 -5.68 31.67 7.31
N GLN A 374 -6.25 32.83 7.03
CA GLN A 374 -7.04 33.06 5.82
C GLN A 374 -6.79 34.48 5.28
N ARG A 375 -7.00 34.61 3.98
CA ARG A 375 -6.93 35.91 3.31
C ARG A 375 -8.34 36.46 3.10
N PHE A 376 -8.57 37.64 3.61
CA PHE A 376 -9.78 38.41 3.36
C PHE A 376 -9.39 39.68 2.64
N ASP A 377 -9.82 39.85 1.38
CA ASP A 377 -9.34 40.90 0.47
C ASP A 377 -7.81 40.91 0.34
N HIS A 378 -7.15 41.95 0.87
CA HIS A 378 -5.70 42.12 0.84
C HIS A 378 -5.00 41.77 2.16
N GLN A 379 -5.76 41.47 3.21
CA GLN A 379 -5.24 41.21 4.54
C GLN A 379 -5.22 39.73 4.84
N ILE A 380 -4.11 39.26 5.39
CA ILE A 380 -3.98 37.91 5.92
C ILE A 380 -4.29 37.96 7.42
N VAL A 381 -5.27 37.18 7.83
CA VAL A 381 -5.76 37.12 9.21
C VAL A 381 -5.45 35.72 9.78
N ALA A 382 -4.78 35.71 10.92
CA ALA A 382 -4.46 34.47 11.65
C ALA A 382 -5.18 34.44 13.00
N GLY A 383 -5.80 33.32 13.33
CA GLY A 383 -6.42 33.07 14.61
C GLY A 383 -5.49 32.35 15.56
N ASN A 384 -5.17 32.94 16.69
CA ASN A 384 -4.26 32.44 17.71
C ASN A 384 -4.99 32.25 19.05
N ASN A 385 -4.44 31.47 19.96
CA ASN A 385 -4.96 31.35 21.33
C ASN A 385 -5.04 32.67 22.10
N SER A 386 -4.23 33.67 21.73
CA SER A 386 -4.24 35.01 22.33
C SER A 386 -5.14 35.98 21.57
N GLY A 387 -5.84 35.54 20.53
CA GLY A 387 -6.74 36.36 19.71
C GLY A 387 -6.36 36.42 18.24
N THR A 388 -6.96 37.35 17.51
CA THR A 388 -6.83 37.48 16.05
C THR A 388 -5.75 38.48 15.69
N ARG A 389 -4.95 38.12 14.66
CA ARG A 389 -3.84 38.94 14.18
C ARG A 389 -3.93 39.20 12.69
N ILE A 390 -3.55 40.38 12.26
CA ILE A 390 -3.24 40.67 10.85
C ILE A 390 -1.76 40.40 10.65
N ILE A 391 -1.44 39.68 9.60
CA ILE A 391 -0.07 39.33 9.22
C ILE A 391 0.39 40.26 8.12
N ASP A 392 1.56 40.87 8.30
CA ASP A 392 2.25 41.69 7.31
C ASP A 392 3.73 41.28 7.23
N GLY A 393 4.07 40.51 6.20
CA GLY A 393 5.40 39.94 6.05
C GLY A 393 5.78 39.06 7.26
N LEU A 394 6.84 39.43 7.97
CA LEU A 394 7.36 38.74 9.16
C LEU A 394 6.84 39.33 10.48
N THR A 395 5.90 40.29 10.42
CA THR A 395 5.32 40.95 11.59
C THR A 395 3.83 40.69 11.69
N SER A 396 3.28 40.85 12.86
CA SER A 396 1.84 40.74 13.07
C SER A 396 1.32 41.84 14.00
N GLU A 397 0.10 42.30 13.72
CA GLU A 397 -0.63 43.26 14.53
C GLU A 397 -1.86 42.61 15.14
N MET A 398 -2.17 42.89 16.41
CA MET A 398 -3.36 42.39 17.09
C MET A 398 -4.61 43.11 16.56
N LEU A 399 -5.53 42.34 15.99
CA LEU A 399 -6.83 42.84 15.53
C LEU A 399 -7.91 42.67 16.60
N ALA A 400 -7.78 41.62 17.44
CA ALA A 400 -8.78 41.26 18.41
C ALA A 400 -8.83 42.23 19.59
N TYR A 401 -10.03 42.36 20.16
CA TYR A 401 -10.27 43.08 21.41
C TYR A 401 -9.73 42.29 22.59
N GLN A 402 -9.29 43.01 23.66
CA GLN A 402 -8.60 42.40 24.83
C GLN A 402 -9.36 41.30 25.56
N GLN A 403 -10.68 41.16 25.40
CA GLN A 403 -11.49 40.15 26.03
C GLN A 403 -11.60 38.86 25.21
N ASN A 404 -11.19 38.89 23.96
CA ASN A 404 -11.19 37.66 23.13
C ASN A 404 -9.88 36.89 23.37
N THR A 405 -9.99 35.68 23.98
CA THR A 405 -8.84 34.91 24.42
C THR A 405 -8.46 33.84 23.42
N SER A 406 -9.18 33.69 22.30
CA SER A 406 -8.89 32.71 21.27
C SER A 406 -9.64 32.97 19.98
N SER A 407 -9.09 32.44 18.88
CA SER A 407 -9.68 32.51 17.54
C SER A 407 -9.53 31.15 16.89
N THR A 408 -10.63 30.38 16.80
CA THR A 408 -10.61 29.00 16.33
C THR A 408 -11.03 28.86 14.86
N CYS A 409 -11.97 29.70 14.42
CA CYS A 409 -12.48 29.68 13.04
C CYS A 409 -13.03 31.05 12.66
N MET A 410 -12.95 31.43 11.39
CA MET A 410 -13.48 32.70 10.88
C MET A 410 -14.20 32.46 9.56
N ARG A 411 -15.36 33.13 9.38
CA ARG A 411 -16.15 33.11 8.15
C ARG A 411 -16.62 34.48 7.76
N GLN A 412 -16.74 34.73 6.47
CA GLN A 412 -17.37 35.94 5.94
C GLN A 412 -18.87 35.79 6.05
N TYR A 413 -19.52 36.89 6.52
CA TYR A 413 -20.96 36.99 6.65
C TYR A 413 -21.44 38.15 5.74
N HIS A 414 -22.45 37.87 4.93
CA HIS A 414 -23.11 38.87 4.08
C HIS A 414 -24.46 39.22 4.69
N SER A 415 -24.67 40.46 5.10
CA SER A 415 -25.96 40.93 5.63
C SER A 415 -26.99 41.10 4.51
N GLU A 416 -28.25 41.10 4.87
CA GLU A 416 -29.36 41.39 3.95
C GLU A 416 -29.25 42.81 3.34
N SER A 417 -28.60 43.76 4.06
CA SER A 417 -28.29 45.11 3.56
C SER A 417 -27.12 45.18 2.58
N GLY A 418 -26.47 44.03 2.30
CA GLY A 418 -25.31 43.94 1.38
C GLY A 418 -23.97 44.28 2.03
N GLU A 419 -23.92 44.50 3.34
CA GLU A 419 -22.67 44.75 4.06
C GLU A 419 -21.94 43.45 4.34
N ASN A 420 -20.61 43.52 4.34
CA ASN A 420 -19.72 42.38 4.60
C ASN A 420 -19.12 42.49 6.00
N TYR A 421 -19.24 41.44 6.76
CA TYR A 421 -18.65 41.28 8.08
C TYR A 421 -17.78 40.02 8.11
N LEU A 422 -16.83 39.91 9.06
CA LEU A 422 -16.22 38.67 9.46
C LEU A 422 -16.77 38.27 10.81
N ILE A 423 -17.19 37.03 10.91
CA ILE A 423 -17.59 36.41 12.18
C ILE A 423 -16.49 35.44 12.56
N GLU A 424 -16.03 35.53 13.79
CA GLU A 424 -15.03 34.69 14.38
C GLU A 424 -15.61 33.88 15.54
N SER A 425 -15.21 32.65 15.67
CA SER A 425 -15.46 31.82 16.85
C SER A 425 -14.22 31.69 17.72
N GLY A 426 -14.44 31.44 18.99
CA GLY A 426 -13.39 31.21 19.99
C GLY A 426 -13.86 30.25 21.08
N TYR A 427 -13.20 30.24 22.22
CA TYR A 427 -13.56 29.38 23.36
C TYR A 427 -14.76 29.87 24.18
N GLY A 428 -15.35 31.00 23.84
CA GLY A 428 -16.42 31.53 24.67
C GLY A 428 -17.48 32.38 23.94
N MET A 429 -17.23 32.90 22.77
CA MET A 429 -18.17 33.80 22.11
C MET A 429 -17.84 33.94 20.62
N PHE A 430 -18.80 34.50 19.86
CA PHE A 430 -18.54 35.00 18.54
C PHE A 430 -18.07 36.45 18.60
N THR A 431 -17.14 36.82 17.74
CA THR A 431 -16.64 38.19 17.53
C THR A 431 -16.95 38.64 16.12
N VAL A 432 -17.41 39.87 15.97
CA VAL A 432 -17.75 40.47 14.68
C VAL A 432 -16.75 41.55 14.34
N TYR A 433 -16.24 41.52 13.11
CA TYR A 433 -15.38 42.52 12.53
C TYR A 433 -16.07 43.19 11.34
N GLU A 434 -15.84 44.45 11.18
CA GLU A 434 -16.33 45.26 10.06
C GLU A 434 -15.19 45.93 9.29
N LYS A 435 -15.46 46.30 8.06
CA LYS A 435 -14.45 46.93 7.21
C LYS A 435 -14.59 48.47 7.30
N ARG A 436 -13.58 49.16 7.84
CA ARG A 436 -13.50 50.63 7.88
C ARG A 436 -12.22 51.13 7.20
N GLY A 437 -12.33 52.03 6.28
CA GLY A 437 -11.17 52.57 5.56
C GLY A 437 -10.36 51.52 4.81
N GLY A 438 -11.03 50.47 4.31
CA GLY A 438 -10.38 49.39 3.60
C GLY A 438 -9.73 48.30 4.47
N ARG A 439 -9.75 48.45 5.81
CA ARG A 439 -9.17 47.51 6.77
C ARG A 439 -10.23 46.87 7.65
N TRP A 440 -10.06 45.58 8.00
CA TRP A 440 -10.87 44.88 8.98
C TRP A 440 -10.55 45.40 10.39
N GLN A 441 -11.58 45.67 11.19
CA GLN A 441 -11.48 46.20 12.55
C GLN A 441 -12.51 45.53 13.43
N PHE A 442 -12.21 45.40 14.72
CA PHE A 442 -13.16 44.91 15.74
C PHE A 442 -14.41 45.81 15.76
N ARG A 443 -15.58 45.19 15.77
CA ARG A 443 -16.88 45.83 15.88
C ARG A 443 -17.54 45.56 17.22
N ASN A 444 -17.84 44.27 17.52
CA ASN A 444 -18.45 43.87 18.78
C ASN A 444 -18.29 42.36 19.00
N THR A 445 -18.51 41.89 20.23
CA THR A 445 -18.78 40.51 20.58
C THR A 445 -20.28 40.22 20.54
N VAL A 446 -20.68 38.98 20.24
CA VAL A 446 -22.07 38.53 20.21
C VAL A 446 -22.47 38.06 21.61
N GLN A 447 -23.48 38.69 22.19
CA GLN A 447 -24.03 38.31 23.48
C GLN A 447 -25.07 37.21 23.36
N GLY A 448 -25.28 36.39 24.43
CA GLY A 448 -26.28 35.34 24.46
C GLY A 448 -25.84 33.98 23.89
N PHE A 449 -24.55 33.84 23.54
CA PHE A 449 -23.91 32.56 23.20
C PHE A 449 -22.50 32.53 23.82
N VAL A 450 -22.30 31.60 24.76
CA VAL A 450 -21.07 31.47 25.54
C VAL A 450 -20.67 29.99 25.56
N GLU A 451 -20.27 29.48 24.38
CA GLU A 451 -19.84 28.08 24.22
C GLU A 451 -18.57 28.01 23.39
N PRO A 452 -17.65 27.08 23.68
CA PRO A 452 -16.45 26.87 22.88
C PRO A 452 -16.82 26.24 21.52
N VAL A 453 -16.42 26.90 20.45
CA VAL A 453 -16.71 26.50 19.07
C VAL A 453 -15.42 26.07 18.39
N GLN A 454 -15.40 24.87 17.87
CA GLN A 454 -14.28 24.32 17.11
C GLN A 454 -14.25 24.86 15.67
N GLN A 455 -15.38 24.75 14.99
CA GLN A 455 -15.60 25.26 13.65
C GLN A 455 -17.07 25.61 13.43
N PHE A 456 -17.35 26.45 12.45
CA PHE A 456 -18.73 26.78 12.09
C PHE A 456 -18.86 27.08 10.60
N GLU A 457 -20.08 26.97 10.10
CA GLU A 457 -20.50 27.43 8.78
C GLU A 457 -21.76 28.27 8.88
N ILE A 458 -21.98 29.11 7.87
CA ILE A 458 -23.12 30.02 7.79
C ILE A 458 -23.98 29.58 6.61
N ASP A 459 -25.27 29.29 6.84
CA ASP A 459 -26.18 28.94 5.76
C ASP A 459 -26.60 30.16 4.92
N ALA A 460 -27.35 29.91 3.85
CA ALA A 460 -27.82 30.95 2.93
C ALA A 460 -28.79 31.98 3.59
N ARG A 461 -29.31 31.67 4.77
CA ARG A 461 -30.21 32.54 5.55
C ARG A 461 -29.46 33.29 6.65
N GLY A 462 -28.14 33.18 6.72
CA GLY A 462 -27.32 33.79 7.75
C GLY A 462 -27.33 33.04 9.10
N VAL A 463 -27.90 31.86 9.19
CA VAL A 463 -27.89 31.05 10.40
C VAL A 463 -26.52 30.37 10.56
N ILE A 464 -25.95 30.44 11.74
CA ILE A 464 -24.68 29.81 12.09
C ILE A 464 -24.93 28.40 12.58
N TRP A 465 -24.21 27.47 12.01
CA TRP A 465 -24.10 26.08 12.46
C TRP A 465 -22.69 25.86 13.04
N ALA A 466 -22.62 25.73 14.37
CA ALA A 466 -21.35 25.74 15.10
C ALA A 466 -21.14 24.42 15.85
N THR A 467 -19.97 23.77 15.63
CA THR A 467 -19.62 22.55 16.35
C THR A 467 -18.94 22.86 17.66
N HIS A 468 -19.42 22.23 18.72
CA HIS A 468 -18.81 22.27 20.03
C HIS A 468 -17.77 21.16 20.18
N LEU A 469 -16.79 21.34 21.04
CA LEU A 469 -15.73 20.35 21.27
C LEU A 469 -16.25 18.97 21.75
N SER A 470 -17.40 18.95 22.48
CA SER A 470 -17.94 17.74 23.10
C SER A 470 -19.45 17.74 23.33
N ARG A 471 -20.22 18.63 22.68
CA ARG A 471 -21.67 18.76 22.89
C ARG A 471 -22.46 18.83 21.58
N GLY A 472 -21.94 18.26 20.50
CA GLY A 472 -22.61 18.21 19.22
C GLY A 472 -22.56 19.55 18.45
N VAL A 473 -23.66 19.95 17.84
CA VAL A 473 -23.75 21.14 16.98
C VAL A 473 -24.81 22.10 17.50
N TYR A 474 -24.51 23.39 17.46
CA TYR A 474 -25.41 24.49 17.78
C TYR A 474 -25.90 25.15 16.50
N ARG A 475 -27.18 25.45 16.47
CA ARG A 475 -27.83 26.33 15.50
C ARG A 475 -28.05 27.68 16.16
N VAL A 476 -27.42 28.72 15.65
CA VAL A 476 -27.44 30.07 16.25
C VAL A 476 -27.95 31.07 15.23
N GLU A 477 -29.04 31.77 15.57
CA GLU A 477 -29.60 32.88 14.82
C GLU A 477 -29.17 34.21 15.49
N LEU A 478 -28.60 35.10 14.70
CA LEU A 478 -28.15 36.43 15.19
C LEU A 478 -29.21 37.51 14.96
N SER A 479 -29.21 38.52 15.79
CA SER A 479 -29.96 39.75 15.55
C SER A 479 -29.44 40.47 14.27
N GLY A 480 -30.29 41.24 13.59
CA GLY A 480 -29.91 41.96 12.36
C GLY A 480 -28.73 42.91 12.53
N ASP A 481 -28.46 43.37 13.74
CA ASP A 481 -27.31 44.19 14.07
C ASP A 481 -26.07 43.35 14.49
N LEU A 482 -26.14 42.04 14.47
CA LEU A 482 -25.09 41.08 14.84
C LEU A 482 -24.56 41.26 16.28
N ARG A 483 -25.35 41.77 17.21
CA ARG A 483 -24.94 42.01 18.61
C ARG A 483 -25.38 40.93 19.57
N ARG A 484 -26.43 40.14 19.21
CA ARG A 484 -27.01 39.16 20.09
C ARG A 484 -27.36 37.90 19.34
N ALA A 485 -27.22 36.75 19.99
CA ALA A 485 -27.84 35.52 19.60
C ALA A 485 -29.31 35.52 20.05
N ILE A 486 -30.25 35.59 19.10
CA ILE A 486 -31.68 35.67 19.39
C ILE A 486 -32.33 34.26 19.53
N LYS A 487 -31.70 33.27 18.96
CA LYS A 487 -32.13 31.87 19.11
C LYS A 487 -30.92 30.95 19.10
N VAL A 488 -30.86 30.04 20.10
CA VAL A 488 -29.79 29.05 20.22
C VAL A 488 -30.45 27.68 20.44
N GLN A 489 -30.08 26.73 19.62
CA GLN A 489 -30.54 25.34 19.72
C GLN A 489 -29.35 24.39 19.62
N SER A 490 -29.30 23.36 20.45
CA SER A 490 -28.22 22.35 20.42
C SER A 490 -28.75 21.01 19.97
N TYR A 491 -27.94 20.27 19.24
CA TYR A 491 -28.26 18.95 18.72
C TYR A 491 -27.10 18.02 18.96
N THR A 492 -27.37 16.86 19.56
CA THR A 492 -26.42 15.76 19.74
C THR A 492 -26.85 14.51 18.95
N GLN A 493 -28.05 14.54 18.36
CA GLN A 493 -28.60 13.47 17.56
C GLN A 493 -29.03 14.02 16.20
N LEU A 494 -28.59 13.35 15.13
CA LEU A 494 -28.95 13.68 13.75
C LEU A 494 -29.77 12.52 13.17
N GLY A 495 -30.97 12.84 12.67
CA GLY A 495 -31.87 11.84 12.09
C GLY A 495 -32.29 10.76 13.09
N HIS A 496 -32.02 9.50 12.74
CA HIS A 496 -32.34 8.32 13.55
C HIS A 496 -31.09 7.70 14.21
N ASP A 497 -29.92 8.27 14.00
CA ASP A 497 -28.70 7.76 14.56
C ASP A 497 -28.62 7.99 16.08
N GLU A 498 -27.73 7.27 16.76
CA GLU A 498 -27.47 7.47 18.17
C GLU A 498 -26.91 8.86 18.45
N ALA A 499 -27.11 9.37 19.67
CA ALA A 499 -26.57 10.66 20.06
C ALA A 499 -25.04 10.64 19.98
N ASN A 500 -24.45 11.60 19.23
CA ASN A 500 -23.03 11.78 19.10
C ASN A 500 -22.63 13.21 19.49
N SER A 501 -21.66 13.30 20.38
CA SER A 501 -21.11 14.58 20.82
C SER A 501 -20.11 15.20 19.81
N GLN A 502 -19.56 14.37 18.90
CA GLN A 502 -18.58 14.80 17.91
C GLN A 502 -19.28 14.91 16.52
N ILE A 503 -19.86 16.07 16.26
CA ILE A 503 -20.48 16.39 14.99
C ILE A 503 -19.60 17.41 14.28
N HIS A 504 -19.33 17.18 12.99
CA HIS A 504 -18.54 18.09 12.17
C HIS A 504 -19.44 18.81 11.16
N VAL A 505 -19.25 20.12 10.99
CA VAL A 505 -19.99 20.94 10.05
C VAL A 505 -19.13 21.30 8.85
N MET A 506 -19.70 21.22 7.67
CA MET A 506 -19.04 21.61 6.42
C MET A 506 -20.06 22.18 5.43
N LYS A 507 -19.57 22.78 4.37
CA LYS A 507 -20.40 23.31 3.29
C LYS A 507 -20.07 22.60 1.97
N ILE A 508 -21.07 21.98 1.38
CA ILE A 508 -20.92 21.26 0.11
C ILE A 508 -22.02 21.77 -0.85
N ARG A 509 -21.62 22.27 -2.00
CA ARG A 509 -22.51 22.89 -3.01
C ARG A 509 -23.40 24.01 -2.46
N GLY A 510 -22.91 24.73 -1.45
CA GLY A 510 -23.66 25.82 -0.79
C GLY A 510 -24.52 25.36 0.39
N ASP A 511 -24.81 24.08 0.51
CA ASP A 511 -25.62 23.53 1.59
C ASP A 511 -24.79 23.17 2.83
N ILE A 512 -25.38 23.28 4.00
CA ILE A 512 -24.80 22.81 5.24
C ILE A 512 -24.90 21.28 5.27
N VAL A 513 -23.76 20.63 5.50
CA VAL A 513 -23.66 19.20 5.71
C VAL A 513 -23.04 18.94 7.08
N LEU A 514 -23.67 18.07 7.86
CA LEU A 514 -23.25 17.62 9.18
C LEU A 514 -22.83 16.16 9.11
N SER A 515 -21.67 15.83 9.66
CA SER A 515 -21.16 14.47 9.78
C SER A 515 -21.14 14.07 11.25
N ASP A 516 -21.75 12.93 11.59
CA ASP A 516 -21.70 12.32 12.92
C ASP A 516 -20.80 11.06 12.98
N GLY A 517 -20.07 10.79 11.90
CA GLY A 517 -19.21 9.61 11.76
C GLY A 517 -19.91 8.37 11.20
N ASN A 518 -21.27 8.35 11.20
CA ASN A 518 -22.07 7.27 10.62
C ASN A 518 -22.69 7.67 9.28
N ASN A 519 -23.28 8.87 9.24
CA ASN A 519 -23.96 9.40 8.07
C ASN A 519 -23.66 10.90 7.88
N LEU A 520 -24.13 11.41 6.76
CA LEU A 520 -24.07 12.84 6.44
C LEU A 520 -25.46 13.38 6.30
N TYR A 521 -25.75 14.44 7.04
CA TYR A 521 -27.08 15.05 7.15
C TYR A 521 -27.09 16.50 6.68
N THR A 522 -28.24 16.95 6.19
CA THR A 522 -28.52 18.37 5.96
C THR A 522 -29.71 18.80 6.81
N PRO A 523 -29.67 19.99 7.43
CA PRO A 523 -30.82 20.53 8.19
C PRO A 523 -31.93 20.97 7.25
N THR A 524 -33.17 20.63 7.59
CA THR A 524 -34.36 21.11 6.90
C THR A 524 -34.83 22.44 7.49
N SER A 525 -35.74 23.13 6.77
CA SER A 525 -36.36 24.37 7.26
C SER A 525 -37.18 24.16 8.54
N SER A 526 -37.71 22.94 8.77
CA SER A 526 -38.47 22.56 9.96
C SER A 526 -37.62 22.18 11.18
N GLY A 527 -36.30 22.22 11.07
CA GLY A 527 -35.40 21.88 12.18
C GLY A 527 -35.08 20.37 12.31
N HIS A 528 -35.53 19.56 11.35
CA HIS A 528 -35.17 18.15 11.27
C HIS A 528 -33.93 17.96 10.39
N PHE A 529 -33.29 16.78 10.50
CA PHE A 529 -32.14 16.40 9.71
C PHE A 529 -32.49 15.28 8.73
N THR A 530 -32.08 15.43 7.49
CA THR A 530 -32.27 14.40 6.46
C THR A 530 -30.92 13.94 5.92
N ALA A 531 -30.77 12.64 5.73
CA ALA A 531 -29.55 12.08 5.16
C ALA A 531 -29.33 12.57 3.73
N VAL A 532 -28.11 13.00 3.42
CA VAL A 532 -27.73 13.49 2.08
C VAL A 532 -27.49 12.30 1.17
N GLN A 533 -28.50 11.88 0.41
CA GLN A 533 -28.46 10.71 -0.47
C GLN A 533 -27.31 10.78 -1.50
N ALA A 534 -26.95 11.99 -1.95
CA ALA A 534 -25.86 12.20 -2.88
C ALA A 534 -24.49 11.79 -2.29
N LEU A 535 -24.35 11.75 -0.97
CA LEU A 535 -23.12 11.42 -0.22
C LEU A 535 -23.20 10.03 0.45
N SER A 536 -24.20 9.22 0.15
CA SER A 536 -24.41 7.91 0.80
C SER A 536 -23.23 6.94 0.64
N ALA A 537 -22.41 7.08 -0.40
CA ALA A 537 -21.20 6.29 -0.60
C ALA A 537 -20.10 6.55 0.46
N PHE A 538 -20.22 7.63 1.24
CA PHE A 538 -19.30 8.05 2.29
C PHE A 538 -19.89 7.89 3.70
N ALA A 539 -21.02 7.19 3.83
CA ALA A 539 -21.54 6.75 5.13
C ALA A 539 -20.48 5.89 5.85
N HIS A 540 -20.45 5.96 7.17
CA HIS A 540 -19.45 5.32 8.05
C HIS A 540 -18.02 5.86 7.95
N GLU A 541 -17.82 6.98 7.23
CA GLU A 541 -16.56 7.72 7.22
C GLU A 541 -16.68 8.96 8.11
N THR A 542 -15.71 9.11 9.04
CA THR A 542 -15.64 10.32 9.87
C THR A 542 -15.04 11.47 9.05
N ILE A 543 -15.92 12.27 8.44
CA ILE A 543 -15.52 13.42 7.63
C ILE A 543 -15.42 14.67 8.52
N LEU A 544 -14.25 15.26 8.58
CA LEU A 544 -13.92 16.43 9.43
C LEU A 544 -14.18 17.74 8.73
N SER A 545 -13.90 17.84 7.44
CA SER A 545 -14.09 19.04 6.63
C SER A 545 -14.22 18.74 5.15
N ALA A 546 -14.75 19.69 4.39
CA ALA A 546 -14.82 19.65 2.94
C ALA A 546 -14.25 20.96 2.36
N THR A 547 -13.43 20.84 1.32
CA THR A 547 -12.85 21.99 0.60
C THR A 547 -13.20 21.89 -0.87
N ALA A 548 -13.88 22.89 -1.40
CA ALA A 548 -14.22 22.96 -2.81
C ALA A 548 -12.97 23.26 -3.67
N VAL A 549 -12.80 22.50 -4.75
CA VAL A 549 -11.90 22.85 -5.87
C VAL A 549 -12.68 23.66 -6.88
N ASP A 550 -13.91 23.22 -7.18
CA ASP A 550 -14.91 23.91 -7.99
C ASP A 550 -16.34 23.46 -7.56
N ASN A 551 -17.35 23.75 -8.35
CA ASN A 551 -18.75 23.40 -8.03
C ASN A 551 -19.05 21.88 -8.04
N TYR A 552 -18.18 21.07 -8.61
CA TYR A 552 -18.36 19.63 -8.79
C TYR A 552 -17.34 18.82 -8.00
N HIS A 553 -16.17 19.35 -7.73
CA HIS A 553 -15.06 18.66 -7.12
C HIS A 553 -14.74 19.15 -5.72
N TYR A 554 -14.54 18.23 -4.79
CA TYR A 554 -14.26 18.52 -3.39
C TYR A 554 -13.17 17.61 -2.84
N TRP A 555 -12.37 18.14 -1.93
CA TRP A 555 -11.53 17.35 -1.04
C TRP A 555 -12.25 17.21 0.29
N LEU A 556 -12.49 15.96 0.70
CA LEU A 556 -12.95 15.62 2.04
C LEU A 556 -11.75 15.24 2.89
N SER A 557 -11.68 15.79 4.10
CA SER A 557 -10.66 15.42 5.07
C SER A 557 -11.25 14.45 6.10
N THR A 558 -10.52 13.40 6.43
CA THR A 558 -10.86 12.40 7.43
C THR A 558 -9.75 12.26 8.46
N VAL A 559 -9.97 11.47 9.51
CA VAL A 559 -8.90 11.14 10.48
C VAL A 559 -7.77 10.31 9.89
N LYS A 560 -7.99 9.62 8.77
CA LYS A 560 -7.01 8.74 8.11
C LYS A 560 -6.26 9.41 6.96
N GLY A 561 -6.82 10.49 6.40
CA GLY A 561 -6.28 11.15 5.21
C GLY A 561 -7.32 11.99 4.49
N TYR A 562 -7.26 11.98 3.17
CA TYR A 562 -8.02 12.86 2.30
C TYR A 562 -8.63 12.10 1.14
N MET A 563 -9.86 12.46 0.75
CA MET A 563 -10.57 11.89 -0.40
C MET A 563 -10.91 12.99 -1.40
N TYR A 564 -10.57 12.77 -2.67
CA TYR A 564 -11.02 13.63 -3.77
C TYR A 564 -12.28 13.06 -4.38
N ILE A 565 -13.35 13.85 -4.40
CA ILE A 565 -14.68 13.41 -4.84
C ILE A 565 -15.22 14.32 -5.92
N GLU A 566 -16.03 13.76 -6.82
CA GLU A 566 -16.73 14.45 -7.90
C GLU A 566 -18.24 14.24 -7.81
N TYR A 567 -19.00 15.31 -7.99
CA TYR A 567 -20.43 15.25 -8.15
C TYR A 567 -20.79 14.96 -9.61
N HIS A 568 -21.40 13.81 -9.85
CA HIS A 568 -21.82 13.38 -11.17
C HIS A 568 -23.18 12.68 -11.11
N ALA A 569 -24.09 13.01 -12.04
CA ALA A 569 -25.41 12.39 -12.16
C ALA A 569 -26.20 12.26 -10.84
N GLY A 570 -26.19 13.32 -10.01
CA GLY A 570 -26.95 13.35 -8.75
C GLY A 570 -26.27 12.70 -7.54
N ARG A 571 -25.03 12.19 -7.69
CA ARG A 571 -24.29 11.51 -6.63
C ARG A 571 -22.82 11.94 -6.64
N PHE A 572 -22.16 11.83 -5.48
CA PHE A 572 -20.72 11.96 -5.39
C PHE A 572 -20.06 10.59 -5.57
N ARG A 573 -18.96 10.58 -6.30
CA ARG A 573 -18.08 9.42 -6.45
C ARG A 573 -16.64 9.78 -6.03
N LYS A 574 -15.93 8.83 -5.46
CA LYS A 574 -14.53 8.97 -5.11
C LYS A 574 -13.68 8.87 -6.38
N LEU A 575 -12.80 9.86 -6.59
CA LEU A 575 -11.83 9.89 -7.69
C LEU A 575 -10.45 9.46 -7.22
N TYR A 576 -10.09 9.84 -5.98
CA TYR A 576 -8.77 9.56 -5.42
C TYR A 576 -8.87 9.42 -3.91
N ASP A 577 -8.08 8.53 -3.33
CA ASP A 577 -7.91 8.36 -1.90
C ASP A 577 -6.44 8.59 -1.55
N LEU A 578 -6.17 9.42 -0.55
CA LEU A 578 -4.84 9.81 -0.13
C LEU A 578 -4.68 9.57 1.38
N PRO A 579 -4.22 8.39 1.80
CA PRO A 579 -3.89 8.15 3.19
C PRO A 579 -2.75 9.09 3.64
N SER A 580 -2.85 9.66 4.84
CA SER A 580 -1.77 10.49 5.40
C SER A 580 -0.45 9.72 5.56
N ALA A 581 -0.54 8.41 5.75
CA ALA A 581 0.61 7.50 5.81
C ALA A 581 1.50 7.56 4.55
N PHE A 582 0.95 7.98 3.38
CA PHE A 582 1.76 8.20 2.18
C PHE A 582 2.87 9.23 2.42
N PHE A 583 2.60 10.27 3.19
CA PHE A 583 3.59 11.29 3.54
C PHE A 583 4.54 10.86 4.68
N GLY A 584 4.33 9.70 5.30
CA GLY A 584 5.04 9.29 6.52
C GLY A 584 4.69 10.14 7.74
N LEU A 585 3.59 10.91 7.67
CA LEU A 585 3.11 11.83 8.69
C LEU A 585 1.65 11.51 9.03
N THR A 586 1.17 12.03 10.17
CA THR A 586 -0.22 11.88 10.60
C THR A 586 -1.05 13.13 10.31
N CYS A 587 -2.35 12.96 10.17
CA CYS A 587 -3.31 14.07 10.16
C CYS A 587 -3.51 14.64 11.55
N SER A 588 -4.07 15.86 11.62
CA SER A 588 -4.59 16.42 12.85
C SER A 588 -5.96 15.82 13.16
N ASP A 589 -6.18 15.40 14.39
CA ASP A 589 -7.50 14.93 14.87
C ASP A 589 -8.53 16.07 14.97
N TYR A 590 -8.07 17.32 14.93
CA TYR A 590 -8.86 18.46 15.32
C TYR A 590 -9.48 19.23 14.16
N ALA A 591 -8.72 19.50 13.12
CA ALA A 591 -9.18 20.19 11.93
C ALA A 591 -8.21 19.89 10.81
N ASN A 592 -8.44 18.77 10.16
CA ASN A 592 -7.64 18.37 9.02
C ASN A 592 -8.08 19.21 7.81
N ARG A 593 -7.42 20.37 7.58
CA ARG A 593 -7.81 21.29 6.52
C ARG A 593 -7.01 21.01 5.26
N THR A 594 -7.69 21.17 4.14
CA THR A 594 -7.07 21.30 2.83
C THR A 594 -7.22 22.71 2.31
N ARG A 595 -6.30 23.15 1.47
CA ARG A 595 -6.39 24.45 0.77
C ARG A 595 -6.07 24.27 -0.70
N VAL A 596 -6.83 24.94 -1.54
CA VAL A 596 -6.61 24.98 -2.99
C VAL A 596 -6.03 26.34 -3.35
N TYR A 597 -4.91 26.32 -4.08
CA TYR A 597 -4.30 27.54 -4.60
C TYR A 597 -3.72 27.27 -6.00
N GLY A 598 -4.27 27.92 -7.01
CA GLY A 598 -3.97 27.64 -8.40
C GLY A 598 -4.36 26.19 -8.76
N HIS A 599 -3.43 25.44 -9.31
CA HIS A 599 -3.60 24.03 -9.64
C HIS A 599 -3.03 23.08 -8.56
N TYR A 600 -2.73 23.62 -7.38
CA TYR A 600 -2.22 22.85 -6.26
C TYR A 600 -3.27 22.71 -5.14
N VAL A 601 -3.24 21.55 -4.51
CA VAL A 601 -3.92 21.29 -3.24
C VAL A 601 -2.88 21.08 -2.16
N PHE A 602 -3.11 21.68 -0.99
CA PHE A 602 -2.23 21.60 0.17
C PHE A 602 -2.92 20.88 1.31
N PHE A 603 -2.19 19.99 1.97
CA PHE A 603 -2.66 19.13 3.04
C PHE A 603 -1.90 19.44 4.33
N CYS A 604 -2.65 19.77 5.38
CA CYS A 604 -2.07 20.08 6.69
C CYS A 604 -1.76 18.81 7.46
N LEU A 605 -0.49 18.61 7.85
CA LEU A 605 -0.02 17.39 8.49
C LEU A 605 0.75 17.71 9.79
N ASN A 606 0.89 16.71 10.65
CA ASN A 606 1.75 16.82 11.81
C ASN A 606 3.23 16.72 11.38
N GLY A 607 3.92 17.84 11.38
CA GLY A 607 5.33 17.96 10.99
C GLY A 607 5.58 18.46 9.57
N GLY A 608 4.53 18.78 8.78
CA GLY A 608 4.72 19.23 7.41
C GLY A 608 3.46 19.68 6.68
N VAL A 609 3.66 20.10 5.44
CA VAL A 609 2.58 20.43 4.49
C VAL A 609 2.73 19.54 3.26
N GLY A 610 1.75 18.68 3.01
CA GLY A 610 1.64 17.95 1.76
C GLY A 610 1.15 18.84 0.62
N ARG A 611 1.57 18.59 -0.61
CA ARG A 611 1.09 19.30 -1.81
C ARG A 611 0.83 18.30 -2.94
N MET A 612 -0.30 18.44 -3.60
CA MET A 612 -0.62 17.71 -4.82
C MET A 612 -0.75 18.67 -6.00
N ASP A 613 -0.14 18.30 -7.11
CA ASP A 613 -0.30 18.98 -8.40
C ASP A 613 -1.46 18.33 -9.18
N LEU A 614 -2.61 19.03 -9.22
CA LEU A 614 -3.83 18.54 -9.90
C LEU A 614 -3.64 18.42 -11.42
N SER A 615 -2.73 19.17 -12.02
CA SER A 615 -2.43 19.06 -13.45
C SER A 615 -1.80 17.71 -13.82
N ARG A 616 -1.19 17.05 -12.84
CA ARG A 616 -0.53 15.74 -12.96
C ARG A 616 -1.39 14.57 -12.48
N LEU A 617 -2.60 14.83 -11.95
CA LEU A 617 -3.47 13.79 -11.39
C LEU A 617 -3.86 12.72 -12.43
N ASN A 618 -4.02 13.13 -13.70
CA ASN A 618 -4.40 12.23 -14.79
C ASN A 618 -3.21 11.44 -15.38
N ARG A 619 -2.00 11.52 -14.81
CA ARG A 619 -0.90 10.67 -15.25
C ARG A 619 -1.25 9.22 -14.98
N ARG A 620 -1.21 8.43 -16.06
CA ARG A 620 -1.53 7.00 -15.98
C ARG A 620 -0.45 6.28 -15.18
N THR A 621 -0.81 5.73 -14.04
CA THR A 621 0.04 4.80 -13.29
C THR A 621 0.24 3.53 -14.13
N VAL A 622 1.48 3.09 -14.26
CA VAL A 622 1.81 1.83 -14.89
C VAL A 622 1.71 0.74 -13.82
N TYR A 623 0.61 0.04 -13.84
CA TYR A 623 0.42 -1.11 -12.97
C TYR A 623 1.14 -2.33 -13.52
N GLY A 624 1.64 -3.17 -12.60
CA GLY A 624 2.09 -4.51 -12.92
C GLY A 624 0.93 -5.44 -13.28
N ARG A 625 1.24 -6.72 -13.55
CA ARG A 625 0.20 -7.74 -13.76
C ARG A 625 -0.15 -8.43 -12.45
N LEU A 626 -1.44 -8.69 -12.27
CA LEU A 626 -1.93 -9.51 -11.17
C LEU A 626 -1.49 -10.97 -11.40
N ARG A 627 -0.82 -11.53 -10.44
CA ARG A 627 -0.23 -12.85 -10.53
C ARG A 627 -0.56 -13.69 -9.30
N LEU A 628 -0.79 -14.97 -9.51
CA LEU A 628 -0.83 -15.94 -8.41
C LEU A 628 0.59 -16.05 -7.82
N ALA A 629 0.73 -15.78 -6.53
CA ALA A 629 2.02 -15.78 -5.85
C ALA A 629 2.24 -17.09 -5.07
N ARG A 630 1.23 -17.54 -4.34
CA ARG A 630 1.28 -18.78 -3.56
C ARG A 630 -0.13 -19.31 -3.31
N ALA A 631 -0.27 -20.61 -3.32
CA ALA A 631 -1.46 -21.30 -2.84
C ALA A 631 -1.06 -22.44 -1.90
N THR A 632 -1.70 -22.54 -0.74
CA THR A 632 -1.46 -23.61 0.23
C THR A 632 -2.77 -24.21 0.72
N THR A 633 -2.73 -25.48 1.09
CA THR A 633 -3.84 -26.15 1.74
C THR A 633 -3.35 -26.77 3.05
N MET A 634 -4.19 -26.67 4.10
CA MET A 634 -3.84 -27.22 5.41
C MET A 634 -4.19 -28.71 5.48
N MET A 635 -3.27 -29.52 5.91
CA MET A 635 -3.46 -30.96 6.15
C MET A 635 -4.12 -31.18 7.53
N PRO A 636 -4.71 -32.37 7.78
CA PRO A 636 -5.32 -32.68 9.07
C PRO A 636 -4.36 -32.66 10.26
N ASN A 637 -3.05 -32.84 10.01
CA ASN A 637 -1.98 -32.75 11.02
C ASN A 637 -1.52 -31.30 11.31
N GLY A 638 -2.15 -30.27 10.66
CA GLY A 638 -1.79 -28.88 10.80
C GLY A 638 -0.66 -28.40 9.88
N GLU A 639 -0.09 -29.25 9.05
CA GLU A 639 0.95 -28.87 8.09
C GLU A 639 0.36 -28.20 6.85
N GLU A 640 1.03 -27.15 6.35
CA GLU A 640 0.71 -26.52 5.07
C GLU A 640 1.39 -27.25 3.91
N HIS A 641 0.61 -27.57 2.88
CA HIS A 641 1.11 -28.10 1.62
C HIS A 641 0.88 -27.11 0.49
N ASP A 642 1.92 -26.89 -0.32
CA ASP A 642 1.83 -26.03 -1.50
C ASP A 642 0.93 -26.68 -2.59
N VAL A 643 0.14 -25.84 -3.26
CA VAL A 643 -0.76 -26.22 -4.35
C VAL A 643 -0.19 -25.69 -5.67
N PRO A 644 -0.14 -26.50 -6.75
CA PRO A 644 0.39 -26.06 -8.04
C PRO A 644 -0.39 -24.89 -8.63
N LEU A 645 0.32 -23.89 -9.19
CA LEU A 645 -0.23 -22.68 -9.80
C LEU A 645 -0.24 -22.68 -11.33
N ASP A 646 0.39 -23.68 -11.95
CA ASP A 646 0.65 -23.80 -13.41
C ASP A 646 -0.51 -24.35 -14.22
N GLY A 647 -1.70 -24.53 -13.62
CA GLY A 647 -2.86 -25.14 -14.26
C GLY A 647 -2.86 -26.68 -14.26
N SER A 648 -1.84 -27.31 -13.69
CA SER A 648 -1.89 -28.75 -13.40
C SER A 648 -2.99 -29.03 -12.38
N LYS A 649 -3.43 -30.31 -12.25
CA LYS A 649 -4.54 -30.68 -11.33
C LYS A 649 -4.25 -30.23 -9.89
N ALA A 650 -4.69 -29.01 -9.57
CA ALA A 650 -4.58 -28.45 -8.23
C ALA A 650 -5.65 -29.10 -7.35
N THR A 651 -5.21 -29.89 -6.35
CA THR A 651 -6.10 -30.51 -5.37
C THR A 651 -5.91 -29.87 -4.00
N VAL A 652 -7.02 -29.48 -3.39
CA VAL A 652 -7.03 -28.90 -2.04
C VAL A 652 -7.77 -29.78 -1.06
N ARG A 653 -7.52 -29.59 0.21
CA ARG A 653 -8.24 -30.24 1.32
C ARG A 653 -9.47 -29.39 1.71
N SER A 654 -9.67 -29.12 3.01
CA SER A 654 -10.83 -28.36 3.50
C SER A 654 -10.69 -26.83 3.32
N ASN A 655 -9.45 -26.34 3.24
CA ASN A 655 -9.13 -24.93 3.16
C ASN A 655 -8.14 -24.66 2.02
N LEU A 656 -8.24 -23.47 1.47
CA LEU A 656 -7.29 -22.93 0.50
C LEU A 656 -6.86 -21.56 1.01
N ASN A 657 -5.57 -21.39 1.28
CA ASN A 657 -4.95 -20.09 1.51
C ASN A 657 -4.33 -19.64 0.19
N MET A 658 -4.72 -18.47 -0.28
CA MET A 658 -4.27 -17.92 -1.55
C MET A 658 -3.62 -16.56 -1.34
N ARG A 659 -2.45 -16.37 -1.93
CA ARG A 659 -1.78 -15.07 -2.06
C ARG A 659 -1.61 -14.75 -3.53
N VAL A 660 -2.00 -13.53 -3.90
CA VAL A 660 -1.69 -12.93 -5.19
C VAL A 660 -0.63 -11.84 -5.01
N SER A 661 0.01 -11.43 -6.08
CA SER A 661 0.98 -10.33 -6.09
C SER A 661 0.56 -9.33 -7.16
N PHE A 662 0.53 -8.06 -6.78
CA PHE A 662 0.24 -6.94 -7.66
C PHE A 662 1.03 -5.72 -7.18
N ALA A 663 1.89 -5.19 -8.04
CA ALA A 663 2.82 -4.13 -7.67
C ALA A 663 2.10 -2.81 -7.35
N ASN A 664 2.20 -2.35 -6.10
CA ASN A 664 1.61 -1.10 -5.61
C ASN A 664 2.60 -0.33 -4.74
N TYR A 665 3.49 0.43 -5.35
CA TYR A 665 4.52 1.20 -4.63
C TYR A 665 4.08 2.63 -4.28
N ASN A 666 2.94 3.08 -4.81
CA ASN A 666 2.39 4.41 -4.54
C ASN A 666 1.39 4.43 -3.37
N ASN A 667 1.25 3.31 -2.64
CA ASN A 667 0.27 3.14 -1.55
C ASN A 667 -1.16 3.53 -1.98
N GLU A 668 -1.52 3.24 -3.24
CA GLU A 668 -2.89 3.45 -3.72
C GLU A 668 -3.86 2.52 -2.98
N ASP A 669 -5.06 3.01 -2.70
CA ASP A 669 -6.13 2.21 -2.10
C ASP A 669 -6.67 1.22 -3.13
N LEU A 670 -6.09 0.02 -3.15
CA LEU A 670 -6.50 -1.08 -4.00
C LEU A 670 -7.28 -2.09 -3.19
N ARG A 671 -8.32 -2.66 -3.82
CA ARG A 671 -9.12 -3.74 -3.25
C ARG A 671 -9.04 -4.98 -4.12
N PHE A 672 -8.98 -6.14 -3.46
CA PHE A 672 -8.93 -7.44 -4.11
C PHE A 672 -10.30 -8.11 -3.96
N ILE A 673 -10.97 -8.33 -5.08
CA ILE A 673 -12.27 -9.01 -5.13
C ILE A 673 -12.00 -10.47 -5.51
N TRP A 674 -12.30 -11.37 -4.58
CA TRP A 674 -12.14 -12.81 -4.72
C TRP A 674 -13.50 -13.43 -5.01
N LEU A 675 -13.70 -13.93 -6.22
CA LEU A 675 -14.93 -14.57 -6.65
C LEU A 675 -14.68 -16.07 -6.81
N LEU A 676 -15.24 -16.86 -5.91
CA LEU A 676 -15.16 -18.31 -5.91
C LEU A 676 -16.45 -18.89 -6.47
N GLU A 677 -16.37 -19.57 -7.61
CA GLU A 677 -17.46 -20.26 -8.27
C GLU A 677 -17.27 -21.77 -8.21
N GLY A 678 -18.35 -22.51 -7.96
CA GLY A 678 -18.35 -23.96 -7.80
C GLY A 678 -18.90 -24.41 -6.45
N GLY A 679 -19.06 -25.73 -6.26
CA GLY A 679 -19.76 -26.24 -5.08
C GLY A 679 -21.26 -25.94 -5.15
N ARG A 680 -21.86 -25.57 -4.00
CA ARG A 680 -23.29 -25.29 -3.88
C ARG A 680 -23.66 -23.81 -3.97
N SER A 681 -22.69 -22.88 -3.99
CA SER A 681 -22.91 -21.45 -4.04
C SER A 681 -21.67 -20.70 -4.51
N SER A 682 -21.84 -19.57 -5.18
CA SER A 682 -20.76 -18.61 -5.40
C SER A 682 -20.50 -17.81 -4.11
N ARG A 683 -19.22 -17.51 -3.84
CA ARG A 683 -18.80 -16.67 -2.71
C ARG A 683 -17.98 -15.53 -3.25
N GLN A 684 -18.28 -14.32 -2.79
CA GLN A 684 -17.48 -13.14 -3.06
C GLN A 684 -16.91 -12.62 -1.74
N ILE A 685 -15.62 -12.35 -1.72
CA ILE A 685 -14.89 -11.75 -0.58
C ILE A 685 -14.15 -10.56 -1.11
N GLU A 686 -14.11 -9.47 -0.35
CA GLU A 686 -13.33 -8.28 -0.67
C GLU A 686 -12.29 -8.07 0.44
N THR A 687 -11.04 -7.83 0.03
CA THR A 687 -9.93 -7.60 0.96
C THR A 687 -9.09 -6.39 0.52
N SER A 688 -8.51 -5.67 1.47
CA SER A 688 -7.53 -4.60 1.21
C SER A 688 -6.09 -5.11 1.04
N VAL A 689 -5.87 -6.39 1.33
CA VAL A 689 -4.56 -7.05 1.20
C VAL A 689 -4.64 -8.21 0.20
N PRO A 690 -3.55 -8.56 -0.48
CA PRO A 690 -3.54 -9.56 -1.53
C PRO A 690 -3.56 -11.02 -1.01
N VAL A 691 -4.28 -11.28 0.08
CA VAL A 691 -4.37 -12.60 0.72
C VAL A 691 -5.83 -12.91 1.05
N CYS A 692 -6.25 -14.14 0.78
CA CYS A 692 -7.58 -14.64 1.14
C CYS A 692 -7.53 -16.11 1.54
N THR A 693 -8.35 -16.48 2.53
CA THR A 693 -8.51 -17.87 3.00
C THR A 693 -9.94 -18.34 2.75
N PHE A 694 -10.07 -19.44 2.05
CA PHE A 694 -11.34 -20.14 1.85
C PHE A 694 -11.41 -21.38 2.75
N SER A 695 -12.38 -21.40 3.63
CA SER A 695 -12.61 -22.50 4.57
C SER A 695 -13.85 -23.30 4.19
N ASN A 696 -13.94 -24.55 4.67
CA ASN A 696 -15.10 -25.41 4.53
C ASN A 696 -15.55 -25.62 3.07
N LEU A 697 -14.59 -25.80 2.18
CA LEU A 697 -14.87 -26.12 0.78
C LEU A 697 -15.57 -27.48 0.67
N TYR A 698 -16.57 -27.61 -0.19
CA TYR A 698 -17.22 -28.89 -0.51
C TYR A 698 -16.36 -29.74 -1.45
N TYR A 699 -16.66 -31.04 -1.59
CA TYR A 699 -16.02 -31.91 -2.57
C TYR A 699 -16.54 -31.60 -3.97
N ASP A 700 -15.86 -30.69 -4.67
CA ASP A 700 -16.25 -30.23 -6.00
C ASP A 700 -15.07 -29.59 -6.73
N SER A 701 -15.30 -29.17 -7.96
CA SER A 701 -14.39 -28.35 -8.76
C SER A 701 -14.75 -26.86 -8.58
N TYR A 702 -13.73 -26.01 -8.51
CA TYR A 702 -13.86 -24.60 -8.26
C TYR A 702 -13.07 -23.79 -9.28
N GLN A 703 -13.62 -22.62 -9.62
CA GLN A 703 -12.93 -21.55 -10.32
C GLN A 703 -12.86 -20.35 -9.40
N LEU A 704 -11.66 -19.90 -9.09
CA LEU A 704 -11.41 -18.67 -8.34
C LEU A 704 -10.97 -17.59 -9.30
N THR A 705 -11.73 -16.51 -9.37
CA THR A 705 -11.37 -15.29 -10.11
C THR A 705 -10.99 -14.21 -9.11
N VAL A 706 -9.79 -13.66 -9.23
CA VAL A 706 -9.32 -12.53 -8.41
C VAL A 706 -9.24 -11.31 -9.29
N LYS A 707 -9.86 -10.20 -8.86
CA LYS A 707 -9.82 -8.91 -9.53
C LYS A 707 -9.20 -7.88 -8.61
N VAL A 708 -8.34 -7.01 -9.14
CA VAL A 708 -7.85 -5.82 -8.45
C VAL A 708 -8.65 -4.63 -8.93
N VAL A 709 -9.21 -3.87 -8.00
CA VAL A 709 -9.96 -2.66 -8.29
C VAL A 709 -9.36 -1.47 -7.56
N ASN A 710 -9.37 -0.30 -8.19
CA ASN A 710 -8.92 0.94 -7.57
C ASN A 710 -10.04 1.60 -6.74
N ALA A 711 -9.73 2.72 -6.10
CA ALA A 711 -10.68 3.50 -5.31
C ALA A 711 -11.96 3.93 -6.06
N THR A 712 -11.89 4.04 -7.38
CA THR A 712 -13.06 4.38 -8.24
C THR A 712 -13.92 3.17 -8.61
N GLY A 713 -13.53 1.96 -8.21
CA GLY A 713 -14.22 0.71 -8.57
C GLY A 713 -13.83 0.18 -9.96
N GLN A 714 -12.85 0.78 -10.64
CA GLN A 714 -12.36 0.30 -11.93
C GLN A 714 -11.49 -0.95 -11.73
N THR A 715 -11.78 -2.01 -12.48
CA THR A 715 -10.91 -3.19 -12.51
C THR A 715 -9.62 -2.87 -13.27
N LEU A 716 -8.48 -3.03 -12.60
CA LEU A 716 -7.15 -2.80 -13.14
C LEU A 716 -6.61 -4.05 -13.83
N ASP A 717 -6.78 -5.22 -13.20
CA ASP A 717 -6.37 -6.52 -13.74
C ASP A 717 -7.15 -7.66 -13.07
N SER A 718 -7.08 -8.86 -13.65
CA SER A 718 -7.72 -10.05 -13.09
C SER A 718 -6.95 -11.32 -13.46
N CYS A 719 -6.99 -12.30 -12.57
CA CYS A 719 -6.44 -13.64 -12.83
C CYS A 719 -7.41 -14.72 -12.37
N THR A 720 -7.30 -15.92 -12.95
CA THR A 720 -8.14 -17.07 -12.62
C THR A 720 -7.30 -18.24 -12.16
N PHE A 721 -7.85 -19.01 -11.23
CA PHE A 721 -7.23 -20.22 -10.69
C PHE A 721 -8.28 -21.32 -10.57
N ASN A 722 -8.02 -22.48 -11.20
CA ASN A 722 -8.89 -23.63 -11.15
C ASN A 722 -8.32 -24.71 -10.22
N PHE A 723 -9.14 -25.23 -9.32
CA PHE A 723 -8.75 -26.27 -8.39
C PHE A 723 -9.93 -27.18 -8.04
N SER A 724 -9.66 -28.31 -7.41
CA SER A 724 -10.69 -29.23 -6.96
C SER A 724 -10.43 -29.73 -5.55
N ARG A 725 -11.48 -29.96 -4.79
CA ARG A 725 -11.40 -30.71 -3.54
C ARG A 725 -11.82 -32.15 -3.81
N GLN A 726 -10.86 -33.05 -3.84
CA GLN A 726 -11.12 -34.47 -4.05
C GLN A 726 -11.70 -35.12 -2.79
N ARG A 727 -12.60 -36.11 -3.01
CA ARG A 727 -13.13 -36.91 -1.93
C ARG A 727 -12.03 -37.84 -1.40
N PRO A 728 -11.95 -38.06 -0.07
CA PRO A 728 -11.09 -39.12 0.49
C PRO A 728 -11.43 -40.48 -0.13
N LEU A 729 -10.44 -41.36 -0.23
CA LEU A 729 -10.62 -42.72 -0.79
C LEU A 729 -11.86 -43.44 -0.22
N LEU A 730 -12.06 -43.31 1.09
CA LEU A 730 -13.21 -43.91 1.80
C LEU A 730 -14.56 -43.26 1.47
N LEU A 731 -14.60 -42.03 0.94
CA LEU A 731 -15.82 -41.31 0.51
C LEU A 731 -15.89 -41.21 -1.02
N SER A 732 -15.01 -41.86 -1.75
CA SER A 732 -15.02 -41.88 -3.20
C SER A 732 -16.24 -42.66 -3.74
N TYR A 733 -16.69 -42.35 -4.95
CA TYR A 733 -17.79 -43.07 -5.58
C TYR A 733 -17.58 -44.60 -5.62
N PRO A 734 -16.39 -45.14 -5.98
CA PRO A 734 -16.13 -46.58 -5.90
C PRO A 734 -16.29 -47.12 -4.48
N ALA A 735 -15.83 -46.40 -3.44
CA ALA A 735 -15.99 -46.84 -2.05
C ALA A 735 -17.48 -46.87 -1.64
N MET A 736 -18.25 -45.85 -2.06
CA MET A 736 -19.70 -45.81 -1.77
C MET A 736 -20.44 -46.96 -2.46
N VAL A 737 -20.06 -47.31 -3.70
CA VAL A 737 -20.61 -48.51 -4.39
C VAL A 737 -20.25 -49.78 -3.64
N LEU A 738 -18.99 -49.90 -3.19
CA LEU A 738 -18.56 -51.03 -2.37
C LEU A 738 -19.35 -51.11 -1.07
N TYR A 739 -19.58 -50.03 -0.37
CA TYR A 739 -20.41 -49.99 0.86
C TYR A 739 -21.84 -50.40 0.58
N PHE A 740 -22.40 -49.93 -0.54
CA PHE A 740 -23.75 -50.34 -0.95
C PHE A 740 -23.83 -51.83 -1.26
N VAL A 741 -22.81 -52.42 -1.95
CA VAL A 741 -22.72 -53.85 -2.23
C VAL A 741 -22.58 -54.64 -0.92
N LEU A 742 -21.68 -54.20 -0.02
CA LEU A 742 -21.50 -54.83 1.29
C LEU A 742 -22.77 -54.77 2.14
N LEU A 743 -23.50 -53.67 2.11
CA LEU A 743 -24.78 -53.52 2.79
C LEU A 743 -25.82 -54.49 2.18
N ALA A 744 -25.91 -54.55 0.85
CA ALA A 744 -26.83 -55.45 0.15
C ALA A 744 -26.53 -56.93 0.46
N VAL A 745 -25.24 -57.33 0.44
CA VAL A 745 -24.78 -58.66 0.84
C VAL A 745 -25.12 -58.94 2.31
N GLY A 746 -24.85 -57.94 3.19
CA GLY A 746 -25.22 -58.03 4.62
C GLY A 746 -26.69 -58.27 4.84
N VAL A 747 -27.56 -57.52 4.15
CA VAL A 747 -29.02 -57.66 4.19
C VAL A 747 -29.44 -59.05 3.64
N TYR A 748 -28.82 -59.46 2.51
CA TYR A 748 -29.10 -60.79 1.95
C TYR A 748 -28.75 -61.92 2.94
N LEU A 749 -27.56 -61.86 3.55
CA LEU A 749 -27.13 -62.85 4.55
C LEU A 749 -28.00 -62.81 5.80
N PHE A 750 -28.44 -61.64 6.23
CA PHE A 750 -29.34 -61.49 7.35
C PHE A 750 -30.72 -62.09 7.05
N ILE A 751 -31.27 -61.83 5.85
CA ILE A 751 -32.53 -62.43 5.41
C ILE A 751 -32.36 -63.96 5.35
N ARG A 752 -31.30 -64.46 4.74
CA ARG A 752 -31.01 -65.87 4.66
C ARG A 752 -30.87 -66.53 6.03
N TRP A 753 -30.19 -65.87 6.95
CA TRP A 753 -30.07 -66.35 8.34
C TRP A 753 -31.42 -66.35 9.04
N ARG A 754 -32.22 -65.34 8.87
CA ARG A 754 -33.55 -65.19 9.46
C ARG A 754 -34.51 -66.25 8.88
N MET A 755 -34.47 -66.47 7.58
CA MET A 755 -35.21 -67.57 6.92
C MET A 755 -34.81 -68.90 7.46
N GLY A 756 -33.51 -69.17 7.61
CA GLY A 756 -32.97 -70.38 8.22
C GLY A 756 -33.47 -70.60 9.66
N GLN A 757 -33.58 -69.56 10.46
CA GLN A 757 -34.16 -69.64 11.81
C GLN A 757 -35.66 -69.93 11.75
N ILE A 758 -36.40 -69.28 10.86
CA ILE A 758 -37.84 -69.57 10.68
C ILE A 758 -38.05 -71.00 10.24
N MET A 759 -37.29 -71.48 9.25
CA MET A 759 -37.35 -72.84 8.79
C MET A 759 -37.02 -73.87 9.89
N ARG A 760 -36.04 -73.60 10.75
CA ARG A 760 -35.72 -74.44 11.91
C ARG A 760 -36.82 -74.45 12.94
N VAL A 761 -37.44 -73.33 13.20
CA VAL A 761 -38.59 -73.22 14.11
C VAL A 761 -39.81 -74.00 13.53
N GLN A 762 -40.10 -73.83 12.23
CA GLN A 762 -41.19 -74.55 11.56
C GLN A 762 -40.93 -76.06 11.52
N ALA A 763 -39.70 -76.50 11.22
CA ALA A 763 -39.28 -77.88 11.24
C ALA A 763 -39.49 -78.48 12.64
N ARG A 764 -39.08 -77.83 13.71
CA ARG A 764 -39.31 -78.24 15.10
C ARG A 764 -40.83 -78.29 15.44
N ARG A 765 -41.65 -77.33 14.93
CA ARG A 765 -43.10 -77.38 15.13
C ARG A 765 -43.74 -78.54 14.39
N LEU A 766 -43.30 -78.82 13.15
CA LEU A 766 -43.75 -79.99 12.37
C LEU A 766 -43.39 -81.32 13.07
N GLN A 767 -42.13 -81.41 13.55
CA GLN A 767 -41.70 -82.56 14.35
C GLN A 767 -42.52 -82.72 15.64
N ALA A 768 -42.78 -81.66 16.33
CA ALA A 768 -43.61 -81.68 17.54
C ALA A 768 -45.04 -82.16 17.24
N ILE A 769 -45.62 -81.62 16.13
CA ILE A 769 -46.99 -82.16 15.68
C ILE A 769 -46.97 -83.58 15.26
N GLN A 770 -45.92 -84.08 14.56
CA GLN A 770 -45.76 -85.45 14.22
C GLN A 770 -45.66 -86.36 15.45
N ILE A 771 -44.85 -85.95 16.44
CA ILE A 771 -44.71 -86.75 17.72
C ILE A 771 -46.04 -86.68 18.46
N GLU A 772 -46.79 -85.55 18.46
CA GLU A 772 -48.12 -85.55 19.10
C GLU A 772 -49.17 -86.39 18.38
N GLN A 773 -49.09 -86.49 17.02
CA GLN A 773 -49.92 -87.39 16.23
C GLN A 773 -49.58 -88.84 16.51
N GLU A 774 -48.27 -89.17 16.56
CA GLU A 774 -47.83 -90.56 16.93
C GLU A 774 -48.26 -90.96 18.35
N LEU A 775 -48.19 -89.99 19.31
CA LEU A 775 -48.67 -90.21 20.67
C LEU A 775 -50.14 -90.44 20.69
N ARG A 776 -50.93 -89.66 19.96
CA ARG A 776 -52.36 -89.89 19.85
C ARG A 776 -52.76 -91.19 19.17
N MET A 777 -51.98 -91.54 18.12
CA MET A 777 -52.20 -92.89 17.48
C MET A 777 -51.86 -94.05 18.42
N ALA A 778 -50.74 -93.89 19.17
CA ALA A 778 -50.37 -94.93 20.17
C ALA A 778 -51.35 -95.00 21.32
N GLU A 779 -51.91 -93.89 21.74
CA GLU A 779 -52.98 -93.84 22.79
C GLU A 779 -54.28 -94.37 22.29
N GLN A 780 -54.71 -94.15 21.05
CA GLN A 780 -55.85 -94.81 20.41
C GLN A 780 -55.62 -96.30 20.22
N GLN A 781 -54.42 -96.75 19.88
CA GLN A 781 -54.09 -98.12 19.75
C GLN A 781 -54.12 -98.85 21.10
N ARG A 782 -53.65 -98.19 22.13
CA ARG A 782 -53.79 -98.66 23.53
C ARG A 782 -55.22 -98.85 23.97
N ILE A 783 -56.07 -97.89 23.69
CA ILE A 783 -57.49 -97.94 24.00
C ILE A 783 -58.20 -99.04 23.23
N ILE A 784 -57.81 -99.26 21.95
CA ILE A 784 -58.29 -100.36 21.13
C ILE A 784 -57.86 -101.70 21.74
N GLU A 785 -56.57 -101.84 22.14
CA GLU A 785 -56.04 -102.99 22.78
C GLU A 785 -56.72 -103.28 24.14
N GLU A 786 -57.02 -102.29 24.96
CA GLU A 786 -57.71 -102.38 26.20
C GLU A 786 -59.18 -102.79 25.96
N GLN A 787 -59.83 -102.26 24.92
CA GLN A 787 -61.16 -102.66 24.54
C GLN A 787 -61.19 -104.15 24.02
N GLN A 788 -60.21 -104.58 23.24
CA GLN A 788 -60.08 -105.94 22.79
C GLN A 788 -59.80 -106.91 23.94
N ARG A 789 -58.97 -106.51 24.93
CA ARG A 789 -58.77 -107.24 26.16
C ARG A 789 -60.06 -107.37 27.01
N ALA A 790 -60.80 -106.24 27.17
CA ALA A 790 -62.04 -106.31 27.91
C ALA A 790 -63.12 -107.09 27.22
N LEU A 791 -63.18 -107.11 25.88
CA LEU A 791 -64.03 -107.89 25.08
C LEU A 791 -63.68 -109.40 25.19
N LEU A 792 -62.35 -109.74 25.20
CA LEU A 792 -61.83 -111.12 25.33
C LEU A 792 -62.11 -111.65 26.77
N GLU A 793 -61.98 -110.81 27.76
CA GLU A 793 -62.31 -111.15 29.17
C GLU A 793 -63.82 -111.39 29.31
N GLN A 794 -64.66 -110.61 28.61
CA GLN A 794 -66.10 -110.78 28.62
C GLN A 794 -66.47 -112.07 27.89
N GLN A 795 -65.87 -112.42 26.77
CA GLN A 795 -66.05 -113.72 26.03
C GLN A 795 -65.59 -114.92 26.87
N LEU A 796 -64.50 -114.78 27.60
CA LEU A 796 -64.00 -115.81 28.50
C LEU A 796 -64.95 -115.95 29.71
N LYS A 797 -65.59 -114.89 30.22
CA LYS A 797 -66.63 -115.03 31.28
C LYS A 797 -67.93 -115.63 30.78
N ASP A 798 -68.31 -115.34 29.58
CA ASP A 798 -69.49 -115.93 28.99
C ASP A 798 -69.31 -117.37 28.65
N LYS A 799 -68.12 -117.75 28.18
CA LYS A 799 -67.75 -119.18 27.94
C LYS A 799 -67.55 -119.96 29.21
N SER A 800 -67.15 -119.38 30.30
CA SER A 800 -67.07 -120.03 31.63
C SER A 800 -68.41 -120.16 32.26
N ARG A 801 -69.45 -119.45 31.85
CA ARG A 801 -70.84 -119.56 32.27
C ARG A 801 -71.52 -120.66 31.46
N GLU A 802 -71.17 -120.95 30.25
CA GLU A 802 -71.72 -121.98 29.42
C GLU A 802 -71.19 -123.44 29.80
N LEU A 803 -70.02 -123.47 30.50
CA LEU A 803 -69.42 -124.68 30.96
C LEU A 803 -69.86 -125.08 32.41
N ALA A 804 -70.74 -124.22 33.02
CA ALA A 804 -71.29 -124.50 34.38
C ALA A 804 -72.86 -124.67 34.44
N SER A 805 -73.51 -124.94 33.29
CA SER A 805 -74.89 -125.42 33.23
C SER A 805 -75.07 -126.79 32.69
#